data_a897452777d204cc3f738ad25636f3ff
#
_entry.id   a897452777d204cc3f738ad25636f3ff
#
_cell.length_a   1.000
_cell.length_b   1.000
_cell.length_c   1.000
_cell.angle_alpha   90.00
_cell.angle_beta   90.00
_cell.angle_gamma   90.00
#
_symmetry.space_group_name_H-M   'P 1'
#
loop_
_entity.id
_entity.type
_entity.pdbx_description
1 polymer ?
#
loop_
_entity_poly.entity_id
_entity_poly.type
_entity_poly.pdbx_seq_one_letter_code
_entity_poly.pdbx_strand_id
1 'polypeptide(L)'
;MPTDYEIEKLPGGGVVVWVSEHDPTDRMKGMVGIVLNPGESIFETRVKLSNITPLRHSFLWWENVAVPSNKNYEIFFPHDVSHVFFHYKRSVTTYPVATNAAGIFNGIRYDGAVDISKHKNTIQPTSYFSAASQYDFFGGYDTGRKCGVVHIGDHHVSPGKKMFTWAYNQLSQSWENALTDTDGAYCELMAGSYSDNQPDFTWLEPMETKTFSQYWFPIGEIGVPDFANTTGAIYVKDTIKVQLNKTRNVKITVKGDNQILYSGKATVKAREEYMLPADVRMKLGYSIDVTANDGTVLMSYTVKKHDTFNIPHTTQDMPNIKKVESPHLLYLEGLHVDQYRDPATKGESYYKEALERDPNFAPALIALGEAKLRNAFYSEALGYLLRAEKVLTRFNTRLENGKLYYLLGHVYLALDEQEKSYDYFRKAAWSSAYVSSAMTYAAMLDIRKLEYDKAVQHLATAITYHKDNAVANALMIYASYLQGDKKASERQYLSVEANDKLNHLARYFGVLTGKVSARDFMEKIRTDKNQVCLDLIETLLVADLQKEAVSLIEMLQTHEPLIFSLSAIYADIKGGSPNDSATEGIAFPSRRIEMNSLSHWAKQGSRKAQLLLGCALYAKGHYEKAVALWEGLSSTDYRAARNLAVAYYSHMDRKNEVLPLLEQALSLKPNDEQLIFETVYVMGKLGVAPIERISFLNNHKSAISRDDIMLEWARAYNMAGQEDKAIELLRGRNFVPAEGGEHAVAEQYMFAYFLKGRRLMKENKMQEAADCFKAAQTLPQNLGAGLWNIVRLVPFKYYEAVCLKSLGQEDKANENFDFITGIEVDYFSNMNLPELPFYQALCYRETGMPFKGDMLINYKLQDWKEGMKTIDAGYFATTPFFISFCDRAVQQRSAYYSYLLALAYRYTGDTKLAQKYIEQAAVSDPYALNIFAERQF
;
A
#
# COMPACT_ATOMS: atom_id res chain seq x y z
N MET A 1 -2.29 11.86 11.95
CA MET A 1 -1.21 12.80 12.28
C MET A 1 -1.67 14.22 12.05
N PRO A 2 -1.13 15.24 12.74
CA PRO A 2 -1.42 16.64 12.41
C PRO A 2 -1.07 16.91 10.94
N THR A 3 -1.89 17.72 10.27
CA THR A 3 -1.77 17.98 8.83
C THR A 3 -1.58 19.46 8.61
N ASP A 4 -0.66 19.85 7.75
CA ASP A 4 -0.51 21.23 7.30
C ASP A 4 -1.70 21.63 6.44
N TYR A 5 -2.17 22.86 6.58
CA TYR A 5 -3.24 23.38 5.74
C TYR A 5 -3.13 24.88 5.46
N GLU A 6 -3.68 25.29 4.33
CA GLU A 6 -3.88 26.69 3.94
C GLU A 6 -5.21 26.87 3.24
N ILE A 7 -5.86 27.99 3.48
CA ILE A 7 -7.12 28.37 2.82
C ILE A 7 -6.81 29.48 1.81
N GLU A 8 -7.12 29.21 0.56
CA GLU A 8 -6.95 30.14 -0.54
C GLU A 8 -8.29 30.61 -1.08
N LYS A 9 -8.43 31.94 -1.23
CA LYS A 9 -9.58 32.53 -1.92
C LYS A 9 -9.26 32.72 -3.39
N LEU A 10 -10.09 32.14 -4.25
CA LEU A 10 -9.92 32.26 -5.70
C LEU A 10 -10.65 33.51 -6.26
N PRO A 11 -10.20 34.05 -7.39
CA PRO A 11 -10.98 35.01 -8.15
C PRO A 11 -12.39 34.46 -8.44
N GLY A 12 -13.44 35.28 -8.24
CA GLY A 12 -14.80 34.83 -8.42
C GLY A 12 -15.48 34.24 -7.19
N GLY A 13 -14.81 34.23 -6.02
CA GLY A 13 -15.39 33.83 -4.74
C GLY A 13 -15.24 32.35 -4.43
N GLY A 14 -14.53 31.58 -5.27
CA GLY A 14 -14.18 30.19 -4.98
C GLY A 14 -13.17 30.10 -3.84
N VAL A 15 -13.08 28.92 -3.22
CA VAL A 15 -12.17 28.60 -2.11
C VAL A 15 -11.44 27.31 -2.41
N VAL A 16 -10.14 27.28 -2.10
CA VAL A 16 -9.33 26.05 -2.04
C VAL A 16 -8.90 25.82 -0.60
N VAL A 17 -9.15 24.65 -0.09
CA VAL A 17 -8.55 24.18 1.18
C VAL A 17 -7.41 23.23 0.81
N TRP A 18 -6.19 23.70 0.96
CA TRP A 18 -4.99 22.90 0.79
C TRP A 18 -4.68 22.14 2.06
N VAL A 19 -4.46 20.85 1.95
CA VAL A 19 -3.97 20.00 3.04
C VAL A 19 -2.72 19.25 2.57
N SER A 20 -1.78 19.02 3.49
CA SER A 20 -0.53 18.34 3.16
C SER A 20 -0.04 17.51 4.32
N GLU A 21 0.53 16.37 4.00
CA GLU A 21 1.20 15.47 4.91
C GLU A 21 2.69 15.42 4.59
N HIS A 22 3.50 15.24 5.63
CA HIS A 22 4.93 15.02 5.54
C HIS A 22 5.26 13.62 6.01
N ASP A 23 5.77 12.77 5.11
CA ASP A 23 6.21 11.42 5.46
C ASP A 23 7.62 11.46 6.07
N PRO A 24 7.79 11.10 7.36
CA PRO A 24 9.09 11.15 8.01
C PRO A 24 10.04 10.03 7.60
N THR A 25 9.54 8.96 6.96
CA THR A 25 10.32 7.78 6.56
C THR A 25 10.93 7.90 5.18
N ASP A 26 10.09 8.06 4.18
CA ASP A 26 10.49 8.19 2.77
C ASP A 26 10.66 9.65 2.35
N ARG A 27 10.22 10.60 3.18
CA ARG A 27 10.34 12.06 3.00
C ARG A 27 9.68 12.57 1.70
N MET A 28 8.66 11.85 1.24
CA MET A 28 7.81 12.32 0.17
C MET A 28 6.70 13.19 0.71
N LYS A 29 6.18 14.08 -0.11
CA LYS A 29 5.13 15.01 0.28
C LYS A 29 3.92 14.86 -0.63
N GLY A 30 2.76 14.56 -0.01
CA GLY A 30 1.45 14.64 -0.64
C GLY A 30 0.75 15.95 -0.27
N MET A 31 0.14 16.62 -1.24
CA MET A 31 -0.64 17.84 -1.03
C MET A 31 -1.90 17.78 -1.87
N VAL A 32 -3.05 18.04 -1.24
CA VAL A 32 -4.37 18.02 -1.89
C VAL A 32 -5.09 19.35 -1.64
N GLY A 33 -5.57 19.96 -2.70
CA GLY A 33 -6.41 21.16 -2.64
C GLY A 33 -7.85 20.82 -3.00
N ILE A 34 -8.77 20.94 -2.05
CA ILE A 34 -10.21 20.77 -2.30
C ILE A 34 -10.78 22.11 -2.73
N VAL A 35 -11.26 22.19 -3.97
CA VAL A 35 -11.77 23.43 -4.59
C VAL A 35 -13.27 23.41 -4.66
N LEU A 36 -13.87 24.49 -4.18
CA LEU A 36 -15.32 24.75 -4.29
C LEU A 36 -15.55 26.12 -4.91
N ASN A 37 -16.42 26.17 -5.93
CA ASN A 37 -16.80 27.41 -6.60
C ASN A 37 -18.27 27.74 -6.34
N PRO A 38 -18.65 29.02 -6.16
CA PRO A 38 -20.03 29.43 -5.97
C PRO A 38 -20.93 29.05 -7.16
N GLY A 39 -22.08 28.46 -6.86
CA GLY A 39 -23.09 28.10 -7.87
C GLY A 39 -22.76 26.88 -8.71
N GLU A 40 -21.73 26.12 -8.34
CA GLU A 40 -21.37 24.84 -8.93
C GLU A 40 -21.66 23.67 -7.99
N SER A 41 -22.07 22.52 -8.53
CA SER A 41 -22.32 21.29 -7.79
C SER A 41 -21.20 20.24 -7.97
N ILE A 42 -20.04 20.66 -8.41
CA ILE A 42 -18.83 19.85 -8.58
C ILE A 42 -17.74 20.39 -7.67
N PHE A 43 -16.96 19.51 -7.07
CA PHE A 43 -15.70 19.90 -6.45
C PHE A 43 -14.51 19.29 -7.19
N GLU A 44 -13.40 20.00 -7.17
CA GLU A 44 -12.14 19.57 -7.73
C GLU A 44 -11.19 19.19 -6.60
N THR A 45 -10.47 18.09 -6.77
CA THR A 45 -9.29 17.76 -5.97
C THR A 45 -8.04 18.03 -6.81
N ARG A 46 -7.23 19.02 -6.40
CA ARG A 46 -5.92 19.33 -7.00
C ARG A 46 -4.84 18.61 -6.23
N VAL A 47 -4.14 17.73 -6.87
CA VAL A 47 -3.12 16.88 -6.23
C VAL A 47 -1.73 17.32 -6.65
N LYS A 48 -0.80 17.36 -5.66
CA LYS A 48 0.63 17.50 -5.88
C LYS A 48 1.37 16.43 -5.10
N LEU A 49 2.12 15.60 -5.80
CA LEU A 49 2.96 14.56 -5.22
C LEU A 49 4.42 14.92 -5.49
N SER A 50 5.18 15.18 -4.45
CA SER A 50 6.55 15.69 -4.54
C SER A 50 7.55 14.74 -3.92
N ASN A 51 8.62 14.45 -4.66
CA ASN A 51 9.82 13.79 -4.16
C ASN A 51 10.92 14.85 -3.96
N ILE A 52 11.18 15.23 -2.72
CA ILE A 52 12.24 16.19 -2.38
C ILE A 52 13.58 15.52 -2.09
N THR A 53 13.70 14.21 -2.31
CA THR A 53 14.86 13.40 -1.97
C THR A 53 15.80 13.21 -3.16
N PRO A 54 17.05 12.78 -2.92
CA PRO A 54 18.03 12.55 -3.98
C PRO A 54 17.78 11.32 -4.85
N LEU A 55 16.91 10.41 -4.43
CA LEU A 55 16.65 9.14 -5.13
C LEU A 55 15.19 9.01 -5.51
N ARG A 56 14.91 8.24 -6.55
CA ARG A 56 13.53 7.96 -6.95
C ARG A 56 12.81 7.13 -5.89
N HIS A 57 11.52 7.37 -5.74
CA HIS A 57 10.61 6.57 -4.92
C HIS A 57 9.43 6.10 -5.73
N SER A 58 8.89 4.94 -5.42
CA SER A 58 7.61 4.50 -5.95
C SER A 58 6.48 5.03 -5.07
N PHE A 59 5.34 5.31 -5.69
CA PHE A 59 4.13 5.74 -5.01
C PHE A 59 2.90 5.08 -5.62
N LEU A 60 1.81 5.11 -4.85
CA LEU A 60 0.48 4.71 -5.26
C LEU A 60 -0.49 5.81 -4.85
N TRP A 61 -1.28 6.33 -5.79
CA TRP A 61 -2.29 7.34 -5.51
C TRP A 61 -3.67 6.84 -5.93
N TRP A 62 -4.58 6.79 -4.96
CA TRP A 62 -5.99 6.49 -5.18
C TRP A 62 -6.84 7.43 -4.31
N GLU A 63 -7.79 8.14 -4.93
CA GLU A 63 -8.89 8.75 -4.19
C GLU A 63 -9.87 7.65 -3.81
N ASN A 64 -10.31 7.65 -2.57
CA ASN A 64 -11.24 6.66 -2.05
C ASN A 64 -12.46 7.39 -1.45
N VAL A 65 -13.61 7.23 -2.07
CA VAL A 65 -14.87 7.85 -1.66
C VAL A 65 -15.84 6.77 -1.20
N ALA A 66 -16.15 6.74 0.09
CA ALA A 66 -17.17 5.87 0.66
C ALA A 66 -18.57 6.44 0.34
N VAL A 67 -19.44 5.59 -0.20
CA VAL A 67 -20.82 5.92 -0.55
C VAL A 67 -21.78 4.91 0.09
N PRO A 68 -22.94 5.34 0.63
CA PRO A 68 -23.93 4.42 1.16
C PRO A 68 -24.38 3.43 0.09
N SER A 69 -24.39 2.15 0.40
CA SER A 69 -24.83 1.10 -0.52
C SER A 69 -25.97 0.24 0.07
N ASN A 70 -26.79 -0.31 -0.80
CA ASN A 70 -27.89 -1.18 -0.42
C ASN A 70 -28.30 -2.07 -1.61
N LYS A 71 -29.40 -2.81 -1.49
CA LYS A 71 -29.88 -3.70 -2.56
C LYS A 71 -30.20 -3.02 -3.89
N ASN A 72 -30.40 -1.71 -3.89
CA ASN A 72 -30.74 -0.91 -5.08
C ASN A 72 -29.51 -0.18 -5.63
N TYR A 73 -28.36 -0.31 -4.97
CA TYR A 73 -27.15 0.38 -5.41
C TYR A 73 -26.51 -0.31 -6.61
N GLU A 74 -26.11 0.48 -7.58
CA GLU A 74 -25.50 0.07 -8.85
C GLU A 74 -24.20 0.85 -9.05
N ILE A 75 -23.13 0.13 -9.34
CA ILE A 75 -21.85 0.71 -9.73
C ILE A 75 -21.82 0.75 -11.26
N PHE A 76 -21.37 1.84 -11.85
CA PHE A 76 -21.25 1.93 -13.29
C PHE A 76 -19.85 2.36 -13.71
N PHE A 77 -19.32 1.64 -14.69
CA PHE A 77 -18.17 2.04 -15.49
C PHE A 77 -18.68 2.56 -16.85
N PRO A 78 -17.84 3.29 -17.61
CA PRO A 78 -18.19 3.65 -18.97
C PRO A 78 -18.54 2.41 -19.80
N HIS A 79 -19.38 2.59 -20.77
CA HIS A 79 -19.92 1.49 -21.57
C HIS A 79 -18.92 0.80 -22.51
N ASP A 80 -17.69 1.34 -22.68
CA ASP A 80 -16.57 0.64 -23.33
C ASP A 80 -15.87 -0.36 -22.41
N VAL A 81 -16.16 -0.37 -21.10
CA VAL A 81 -15.63 -1.35 -20.16
C VAL A 81 -16.40 -2.67 -20.29
N SER A 82 -15.81 -3.63 -20.98
CA SER A 82 -16.37 -4.97 -21.18
C SER A 82 -15.83 -6.03 -20.20
N HIS A 83 -14.76 -5.72 -19.49
CA HIS A 83 -14.10 -6.60 -18.53
C HIS A 83 -13.62 -5.82 -17.32
N VAL A 84 -13.59 -6.51 -16.18
CA VAL A 84 -13.04 -6.00 -14.92
C VAL A 84 -12.06 -7.02 -14.35
N PHE A 85 -10.97 -6.52 -13.76
CA PHE A 85 -10.05 -7.31 -12.99
C PHE A 85 -10.49 -7.34 -11.52
N PHE A 86 -10.27 -8.47 -10.87
CA PHE A 86 -10.32 -8.56 -9.42
C PHE A 86 -9.08 -7.93 -8.79
N HIS A 87 -9.10 -7.80 -7.49
CA HIS A 87 -7.99 -7.25 -6.71
C HIS A 87 -6.67 -7.95 -7.10
N TYR A 88 -5.60 -7.18 -7.22
CA TYR A 88 -4.27 -7.60 -7.67
C TYR A 88 -4.15 -8.03 -9.15
N LYS A 89 -5.17 -7.82 -9.97
CA LYS A 89 -5.12 -8.12 -11.42
C LYS A 89 -4.85 -9.61 -11.75
N ARG A 90 -5.17 -10.50 -10.80
CA ARG A 90 -4.88 -11.94 -10.94
C ARG A 90 -5.94 -12.70 -11.70
N SER A 91 -7.16 -12.22 -11.70
CA SER A 91 -8.27 -12.78 -12.46
C SER A 91 -9.11 -11.68 -13.10
N VAL A 92 -9.89 -12.05 -14.10
CA VAL A 92 -10.70 -11.15 -14.92
C VAL A 92 -12.06 -11.78 -15.20
N THR A 93 -13.09 -10.95 -15.28
CA THR A 93 -14.42 -11.38 -15.71
C THR A 93 -15.06 -10.34 -16.62
N THR A 94 -16.13 -10.73 -17.31
CA THR A 94 -16.94 -9.81 -18.13
C THR A 94 -17.75 -8.87 -17.25
N TYR A 95 -18.03 -7.67 -17.77
CA TYR A 95 -18.81 -6.63 -17.09
C TYR A 95 -19.81 -6.00 -18.03
N PRO A 96 -21.03 -5.60 -17.59
CA PRO A 96 -21.55 -5.68 -16.21
C PRO A 96 -22.02 -7.08 -15.81
N VAL A 97 -22.20 -7.97 -16.76
CA VAL A 97 -22.67 -9.32 -16.51
C VAL A 97 -21.51 -10.30 -16.56
N ALA A 98 -21.17 -10.89 -15.42
CA ALA A 98 -20.24 -12.00 -15.33
C ALA A 98 -20.90 -13.26 -15.90
N THR A 99 -20.29 -13.90 -16.90
CA THR A 99 -20.85 -15.09 -17.56
C THR A 99 -20.23 -16.37 -17.02
N ASN A 100 -20.92 -17.52 -17.12
CA ASN A 100 -20.41 -18.80 -16.67
C ASN A 100 -19.11 -19.23 -17.35
N ALA A 101 -18.79 -18.74 -18.52
CA ALA A 101 -17.52 -19.00 -19.20
C ALA A 101 -16.33 -18.29 -18.56
N ALA A 102 -16.59 -17.17 -17.85
CA ALA A 102 -15.68 -16.51 -16.92
C ALA A 102 -16.11 -16.83 -15.48
N GLY A 103 -16.93 -17.75 -15.27
CA GLY A 103 -18.05 -18.01 -14.35
C GLY A 103 -17.70 -18.41 -12.96
N ILE A 104 -16.51 -18.08 -12.47
CA ILE A 104 -16.18 -18.27 -11.07
C ILE A 104 -15.95 -16.88 -10.51
N PHE A 105 -16.98 -16.38 -9.86
CA PHE A 105 -16.92 -15.13 -9.14
C PHE A 105 -16.44 -15.40 -7.71
N ASN A 106 -15.24 -14.98 -7.38
CA ASN A 106 -14.59 -15.25 -6.08
C ASN A 106 -14.61 -16.73 -5.66
N GLY A 107 -14.31 -17.63 -6.59
CA GLY A 107 -14.26 -19.07 -6.31
C GLY A 107 -15.62 -19.77 -6.18
N ILE A 108 -16.73 -19.05 -6.45
CA ILE A 108 -18.08 -19.62 -6.41
C ILE A 108 -18.68 -19.60 -7.81
N ARG A 109 -19.14 -20.77 -8.24
CA ARG A 109 -19.92 -20.88 -9.47
C ARG A 109 -21.35 -20.41 -9.22
N TYR A 110 -21.82 -19.47 -10.02
CA TYR A 110 -23.21 -19.06 -10.05
C TYR A 110 -23.95 -19.81 -11.14
N ASP A 111 -25.19 -20.16 -10.86
CA ASP A 111 -26.08 -20.71 -11.87
C ASP A 111 -26.53 -19.60 -12.82
N GLY A 112 -25.91 -19.54 -13.99
CA GLY A 112 -26.19 -18.54 -15.01
C GLY A 112 -25.31 -17.29 -14.92
N ALA A 113 -25.66 -16.27 -15.69
CA ALA A 113 -24.98 -15.00 -15.74
C ALA A 113 -25.40 -14.11 -14.56
N VAL A 114 -24.43 -13.42 -13.92
CA VAL A 114 -24.65 -12.53 -12.77
C VAL A 114 -24.31 -11.11 -13.14
N ASP A 115 -25.27 -10.19 -12.94
CA ASP A 115 -25.01 -8.75 -13.07
C ASP A 115 -24.25 -8.24 -11.84
N ILE A 116 -22.92 -8.13 -11.96
CA ILE A 116 -22.01 -7.71 -10.91
C ILE A 116 -21.93 -6.18 -10.72
N SER A 117 -22.63 -5.40 -11.56
CA SER A 117 -22.86 -3.98 -11.32
C SER A 117 -23.78 -3.74 -10.12
N LYS A 118 -24.64 -4.71 -9.79
CA LYS A 118 -25.63 -4.61 -8.70
C LYS A 118 -25.00 -5.07 -7.39
N HIS A 119 -24.90 -4.18 -6.43
CA HIS A 119 -24.30 -4.45 -5.12
C HIS A 119 -24.90 -5.71 -4.44
N LYS A 120 -26.21 -5.92 -4.53
CA LYS A 120 -26.90 -7.08 -3.95
C LYS A 120 -26.43 -8.45 -4.47
N ASN A 121 -25.77 -8.48 -5.62
CA ASN A 121 -25.27 -9.71 -6.24
C ASN A 121 -23.83 -10.01 -5.84
N THR A 122 -23.19 -9.12 -5.08
CA THR A 122 -21.85 -9.34 -4.54
C THR A 122 -21.96 -9.99 -3.18
N ILE A 123 -21.67 -11.30 -3.08
CA ILE A 123 -21.87 -12.09 -1.85
C ILE A 123 -20.61 -12.28 -1.01
N GLN A 124 -19.46 -11.78 -1.49
CA GLN A 124 -18.18 -11.80 -0.77
C GLN A 124 -17.46 -10.45 -0.93
N PRO A 125 -16.64 -10.04 0.04
CA PRO A 125 -15.78 -8.87 -0.10
C PRO A 125 -14.93 -8.97 -1.36
N THR A 126 -15.00 -7.92 -2.19
CA THR A 126 -14.29 -7.91 -3.46
C THR A 126 -14.08 -6.48 -3.97
N SER A 127 -13.17 -6.34 -4.92
CA SER A 127 -13.04 -5.15 -5.76
C SER A 127 -13.07 -5.50 -7.23
N TYR A 128 -13.56 -4.56 -8.03
CA TYR A 128 -13.48 -4.59 -9.49
C TYR A 128 -12.70 -3.39 -9.97
N PHE A 129 -11.78 -3.62 -10.91
CA PHE A 129 -11.04 -2.60 -11.62
C PHE A 129 -11.41 -2.65 -13.09
N SER A 130 -11.74 -1.52 -13.70
CA SER A 130 -11.95 -1.49 -15.15
C SER A 130 -10.69 -1.95 -15.88
N ALA A 131 -10.82 -2.85 -16.83
CA ALA A 131 -9.67 -3.35 -17.58
C ALA A 131 -9.06 -2.26 -18.49
N ALA A 132 -9.87 -1.48 -19.15
CA ALA A 132 -9.49 -0.33 -19.96
C ALA A 132 -10.72 0.54 -20.24
N SER A 133 -10.51 1.83 -20.42
CA SER A 133 -11.57 2.77 -20.86
C SER A 133 -10.94 3.99 -21.52
N GLN A 134 -11.57 4.51 -22.55
CA GLN A 134 -11.22 5.79 -23.18
C GLN A 134 -12.06 6.96 -22.66
N TYR A 135 -12.86 6.73 -21.63
CA TYR A 135 -13.69 7.74 -20.99
C TYR A 135 -13.16 8.13 -19.62
N ASP A 136 -13.44 9.36 -19.23
CA ASP A 136 -12.92 10.00 -18.03
C ASP A 136 -13.78 9.78 -16.79
N PHE A 137 -14.89 9.05 -16.87
CA PHE A 137 -15.87 8.95 -15.79
C PHE A 137 -16.13 7.53 -15.30
N PHE A 138 -16.61 7.41 -14.09
CA PHE A 138 -17.30 6.25 -13.51
C PHE A 138 -18.07 6.71 -12.27
N GLY A 139 -18.85 5.82 -11.65
CA GLY A 139 -19.55 6.20 -10.45
C GLY A 139 -20.46 5.12 -9.89
N GLY A 140 -21.37 5.56 -9.04
CA GLY A 140 -22.37 4.70 -8.43
C GLY A 140 -23.71 5.42 -8.30
N TYR A 141 -24.81 4.67 -8.33
CA TYR A 141 -26.16 5.19 -8.33
C TYR A 141 -27.11 4.31 -7.51
N ASP A 142 -27.87 4.91 -6.63
CA ASP A 142 -28.96 4.26 -5.89
C ASP A 142 -30.27 4.44 -6.66
N THR A 143 -30.75 3.36 -7.29
CA THR A 143 -31.99 3.37 -8.08
C THR A 143 -33.25 3.58 -7.24
N GLY A 144 -33.19 3.26 -5.94
CA GLY A 144 -34.31 3.46 -5.00
C GLY A 144 -34.41 4.92 -4.52
N ARG A 145 -33.26 5.53 -4.20
CA ARG A 145 -33.16 6.93 -3.77
C ARG A 145 -33.07 7.89 -4.95
N LYS A 146 -32.80 7.39 -6.15
CA LYS A 146 -32.59 8.17 -7.38
C LYS A 146 -31.51 9.22 -7.23
N CYS A 147 -30.40 8.85 -6.65
CA CYS A 147 -29.23 9.71 -6.49
C CYS A 147 -27.95 8.90 -6.57
N GLY A 148 -26.86 9.57 -6.93
CA GLY A 148 -25.55 8.96 -7.05
C GLY A 148 -24.45 9.98 -7.15
N VAL A 149 -23.24 9.50 -7.42
CA VAL A 149 -22.04 10.33 -7.63
C VAL A 149 -21.30 9.88 -8.89
N VAL A 150 -20.67 10.85 -9.52
CA VAL A 150 -19.80 10.65 -10.69
C VAL A 150 -18.42 11.20 -10.36
N HIS A 151 -17.41 10.39 -10.63
CA HIS A 151 -16.01 10.80 -10.71
C HIS A 151 -15.65 11.20 -12.13
N ILE A 152 -14.80 12.22 -12.29
CA ILE A 152 -14.16 12.59 -13.54
C ILE A 152 -12.65 12.74 -13.32
N GLY A 153 -11.87 12.07 -14.16
CA GLY A 153 -10.42 12.18 -14.22
C GLY A 153 -9.91 11.81 -15.59
N ASP A 154 -9.01 12.61 -16.15
CA ASP A 154 -8.36 12.33 -17.44
C ASP A 154 -7.82 10.89 -17.46
N HIS A 155 -8.37 10.02 -18.30
CA HIS A 155 -7.99 8.60 -18.35
C HIS A 155 -6.54 8.35 -18.73
N HIS A 156 -5.83 9.33 -19.32
CA HIS A 156 -4.38 9.24 -19.57
C HIS A 156 -3.55 9.49 -18.32
N VAL A 157 -4.10 10.17 -17.32
CA VAL A 157 -3.43 10.45 -16.03
C VAL A 157 -4.05 9.61 -14.92
N SER A 158 -5.38 9.48 -14.90
CA SER A 158 -6.15 8.75 -13.90
C SER A 158 -6.91 7.57 -14.54
N PRO A 159 -6.20 6.53 -15.01
CA PRO A 159 -6.82 5.39 -15.68
C PRO A 159 -7.57 4.49 -14.70
N GLY A 160 -7.20 4.50 -13.42
CA GLY A 160 -7.75 3.62 -12.39
C GLY A 160 -9.19 3.96 -12.05
N LYS A 161 -10.11 3.04 -12.34
CA LYS A 161 -11.52 3.09 -11.94
C LYS A 161 -11.84 1.81 -11.21
N LYS A 162 -12.11 1.92 -9.91
CA LYS A 162 -12.26 0.78 -9.00
C LYS A 162 -13.48 0.96 -8.12
N MET A 163 -14.15 -0.14 -7.82
CA MET A 163 -15.03 -0.25 -6.66
C MET A 163 -14.52 -1.29 -5.69
N PHE A 164 -14.77 -1.10 -4.40
CA PHE A 164 -14.63 -2.11 -3.36
C PHE A 164 -15.91 -2.20 -2.54
N THR A 165 -16.25 -3.39 -2.07
CA THR A 165 -17.36 -3.61 -1.15
C THR A 165 -17.06 -4.75 -0.18
N TRP A 166 -17.57 -4.64 1.04
CA TRP A 166 -17.60 -5.72 2.03
C TRP A 166 -18.63 -6.79 1.71
N ALA A 167 -19.33 -6.66 0.59
CA ALA A 167 -20.39 -7.55 0.10
C ALA A 167 -21.80 -7.25 0.67
N TYR A 168 -22.79 -7.92 0.10
CA TYR A 168 -24.19 -7.84 0.52
C TYR A 168 -24.60 -9.17 1.18
N ASN A 169 -24.09 -9.40 2.41
CA ASN A 169 -24.42 -10.57 3.20
C ASN A 169 -24.30 -10.30 4.71
N GLN A 170 -24.81 -11.21 5.54
CA GLN A 170 -24.74 -11.07 6.99
C GLN A 170 -23.32 -11.18 7.56
N LEU A 171 -22.44 -11.91 6.88
CA LEU A 171 -21.06 -12.16 7.34
C LEU A 171 -20.21 -10.88 7.30
N SER A 172 -20.58 -9.94 6.42
CA SER A 172 -19.86 -8.66 6.25
C SER A 172 -20.38 -7.53 7.14
N GLN A 173 -21.56 -7.71 7.78
CA GLN A 173 -22.20 -6.66 8.59
C GLN A 173 -21.36 -6.20 9.78
N SER A 174 -20.54 -7.08 10.35
CA SER A 174 -19.65 -6.70 11.46
C SER A 174 -18.64 -5.65 11.05
N TRP A 175 -18.13 -5.70 9.81
CA TRP A 175 -17.23 -4.69 9.25
C TRP A 175 -17.95 -3.37 9.01
N GLU A 176 -19.13 -3.43 8.39
CA GLU A 176 -19.94 -2.26 8.14
C GLU A 176 -20.27 -1.52 9.43
N ASN A 177 -20.69 -2.24 10.47
CA ASN A 177 -20.98 -1.66 11.78
C ASN A 177 -19.74 -1.01 12.43
N ALA A 178 -18.55 -1.61 12.26
CA ALA A 178 -17.32 -1.08 12.80
C ALA A 178 -16.80 0.16 12.07
N LEU A 179 -17.05 0.25 10.76
CA LEU A 179 -16.49 1.30 9.90
C LEU A 179 -17.44 2.48 9.65
N THR A 180 -18.75 2.32 9.87
CA THR A 180 -19.77 3.33 9.57
C THR A 180 -20.53 3.84 10.79
N ASP A 181 -20.10 3.51 11.98
CA ASP A 181 -20.77 3.92 13.24
C ASP A 181 -22.29 3.63 13.24
N THR A 182 -22.71 2.53 12.63
CA THR A 182 -24.11 2.11 12.43
C THR A 182 -24.88 2.82 11.29
N ASP A 183 -24.24 3.62 10.45
CA ASP A 183 -24.89 4.26 9.29
C ASP A 183 -25.27 3.28 8.17
N GLY A 184 -24.87 2.03 8.28
CA GLY A 184 -25.22 0.95 7.37
C GLY A 184 -24.12 0.63 6.34
N ALA A 185 -24.47 -0.19 5.37
CA ALA A 185 -23.56 -0.68 4.36
C ALA A 185 -23.03 0.46 3.47
N TYR A 186 -21.77 0.33 3.06
CA TYR A 186 -21.13 1.25 2.13
C TYR A 186 -20.33 0.48 1.07
N CYS A 187 -20.06 1.13 -0.03
CA CYS A 187 -19.01 0.70 -0.96
C CYS A 187 -18.06 1.88 -1.24
N GLU A 188 -16.90 1.55 -1.74
CA GLU A 188 -15.86 2.51 -2.03
C GLU A 188 -15.73 2.68 -3.54
N LEU A 189 -15.86 3.93 -4.01
CA LEU A 189 -15.54 4.32 -5.37
C LEU A 189 -14.13 4.91 -5.35
N MET A 190 -13.21 4.27 -6.06
CA MET A 190 -11.79 4.58 -5.97
C MET A 190 -11.22 4.94 -7.34
N ALA A 191 -10.51 6.07 -7.39
CA ALA A 191 -9.92 6.61 -8.62
C ALA A 191 -8.39 6.67 -8.52
N GLY A 192 -7.70 5.88 -9.35
CA GLY A 192 -6.24 5.76 -9.35
C GLY A 192 -5.58 6.63 -10.41
N SER A 193 -4.51 7.35 -10.03
CA SER A 193 -3.69 8.11 -10.96
C SER A 193 -2.34 7.45 -11.18
N TYR A 194 -1.89 7.44 -12.45
CA TYR A 194 -0.67 6.77 -12.93
C TYR A 194 -0.65 5.24 -12.71
N SER A 195 -1.77 4.65 -12.33
CA SER A 195 -1.96 3.24 -12.10
C SER A 195 -3.39 2.85 -12.45
N ASP A 196 -3.58 1.76 -13.17
CA ASP A 196 -4.89 1.20 -13.53
C ASP A 196 -5.37 0.13 -12.54
N ASN A 197 -4.49 -0.34 -11.68
CA ASN A 197 -4.80 -1.36 -10.68
C ASN A 197 -3.98 -1.14 -9.40
N GLN A 198 -4.49 -1.55 -8.29
CA GLN A 198 -3.78 -1.66 -7.03
C GLN A 198 -3.30 -3.11 -6.87
N PRO A 199 -2.02 -3.39 -6.69
CA PRO A 199 -0.96 -2.51 -6.16
C PRO A 199 0.06 -2.02 -7.20
N ASP A 200 -0.33 -1.72 -8.41
CA ASP A 200 0.61 -1.24 -9.44
C ASP A 200 1.11 0.16 -9.09
N PHE A 201 2.31 0.21 -8.50
CA PHE A 201 2.99 1.46 -8.15
C PHE A 201 3.61 2.11 -9.38
N THR A 202 3.82 3.42 -9.30
CA THR A 202 4.57 4.18 -10.30
C THR A 202 5.74 4.94 -9.67
N TRP A 203 6.67 5.46 -10.48
CA TRP A 203 7.84 6.16 -9.99
C TRP A 203 7.64 7.66 -9.93
N LEU A 204 8.22 8.27 -8.90
CA LEU A 204 8.45 9.70 -8.76
C LEU A 204 9.96 9.93 -8.73
N GLU A 205 10.47 10.57 -9.78
CA GLU A 205 11.91 10.79 -9.96
C GLU A 205 12.46 11.82 -8.95
N PRO A 206 13.78 11.92 -8.77
CA PRO A 206 14.37 12.87 -7.84
C PRO A 206 13.97 14.30 -8.16
N MET A 207 13.54 15.06 -7.17
CA MET A 207 13.08 16.46 -7.27
C MET A 207 11.87 16.65 -8.20
N GLU A 208 11.16 15.57 -8.55
CA GLU A 208 9.94 15.64 -9.36
C GLU A 208 8.71 15.97 -8.50
N THR A 209 7.83 16.79 -9.08
CA THR A 209 6.47 17.00 -8.57
C THR A 209 5.47 16.67 -9.67
N LYS A 210 4.59 15.71 -9.44
CA LYS A 210 3.45 15.40 -10.32
C LYS A 210 2.24 16.18 -9.85
N THR A 211 1.54 16.81 -10.79
CA THR A 211 0.32 17.60 -10.54
C THR A 211 -0.79 17.15 -11.45
N PHE A 212 -1.97 16.96 -10.89
CA PHE A 212 -3.18 16.58 -11.64
C PHE A 212 -4.43 16.95 -10.85
N SER A 213 -5.60 16.89 -11.50
CA SER A 213 -6.90 17.14 -10.86
C SER A 213 -7.85 15.99 -11.13
N GLN A 214 -8.72 15.73 -10.16
CA GLN A 214 -9.85 14.83 -10.23
C GLN A 214 -11.10 15.57 -9.75
N TYR A 215 -12.29 15.11 -10.13
CA TYR A 215 -13.52 15.82 -9.86
C TYR A 215 -14.61 14.85 -9.42
N TRP A 216 -15.50 15.32 -8.54
CA TRP A 216 -16.68 14.58 -8.10
C TRP A 216 -17.91 15.46 -8.12
N PHE A 217 -19.02 14.93 -8.61
CA PHE A 217 -20.29 15.64 -8.56
C PHE A 217 -21.49 14.69 -8.37
N PRO A 218 -22.59 15.19 -7.72
CA PRO A 218 -23.78 14.41 -7.51
C PRO A 218 -24.64 14.35 -8.77
N ILE A 219 -25.30 13.19 -9.00
CA ILE A 219 -26.36 13.01 -10.00
C ILE A 219 -27.67 12.64 -9.29
N GLY A 220 -28.79 13.07 -9.87
CA GLY A 220 -30.13 12.85 -9.36
C GLY A 220 -31.00 12.02 -10.30
N GLU A 221 -32.21 12.49 -10.59
CA GLU A 221 -33.22 11.84 -11.43
C GLU A 221 -32.76 11.54 -12.90
N ILE A 222 -31.59 12.02 -13.28
CA ILE A 222 -30.98 11.68 -14.58
C ILE A 222 -30.76 10.18 -14.75
N GLY A 223 -30.50 9.45 -13.67
CA GLY A 223 -30.17 8.02 -13.71
C GLY A 223 -28.68 7.77 -13.97
N VAL A 224 -28.34 6.53 -14.31
CA VAL A 224 -26.96 6.13 -14.67
C VAL A 224 -26.59 6.72 -16.04
N PRO A 225 -25.63 7.65 -16.12
CA PRO A 225 -25.30 8.36 -17.34
C PRO A 225 -24.59 7.47 -18.37
N ASP A 226 -24.81 7.79 -19.65
CA ASP A 226 -24.09 7.19 -20.78
C ASP A 226 -22.77 7.96 -21.07
N PHE A 227 -22.73 9.25 -20.68
CA PHE A 227 -21.56 10.11 -20.80
C PHE A 227 -21.53 11.14 -19.67
N ALA A 228 -20.35 11.42 -19.16
CA ALA A 228 -20.14 12.51 -18.21
C ALA A 228 -18.76 13.15 -18.39
N ASN A 229 -18.69 14.45 -18.07
CA ASN A 229 -17.45 15.22 -17.94
C ASN A 229 -17.62 16.29 -16.85
N THR A 230 -16.65 17.18 -16.67
CA THR A 230 -16.69 18.22 -15.64
C THR A 230 -17.87 19.20 -15.77
N THR A 231 -18.51 19.28 -16.92
CA THR A 231 -19.69 20.13 -17.14
C THR A 231 -20.99 19.50 -16.63
N GLY A 232 -21.11 18.16 -16.71
CA GLY A 232 -22.30 17.43 -16.30
C GLY A 232 -22.39 16.02 -16.89
N ALA A 233 -23.62 15.53 -17.05
CA ALA A 233 -23.93 14.19 -17.48
C ALA A 233 -25.01 14.14 -18.57
N ILE A 234 -24.95 13.12 -19.42
CA ILE A 234 -25.93 12.83 -20.49
C ILE A 234 -26.42 11.39 -20.32
N TYR A 235 -27.73 11.21 -20.40
CA TYR A 235 -28.43 9.93 -20.41
C TYR A 235 -29.20 9.76 -21.69
N VAL A 236 -29.10 8.61 -22.37
CA VAL A 236 -29.70 8.42 -23.73
C VAL A 236 -30.37 7.07 -23.93
N LYS A 237 -30.81 6.37 -22.90
CA LYS A 237 -31.41 5.03 -23.03
C LYS A 237 -32.84 5.06 -23.53
N ASP A 238 -33.84 5.21 -22.65
CA ASP A 238 -35.26 5.27 -22.96
C ASP A 238 -35.74 6.70 -23.29
N THR A 239 -35.10 7.68 -22.71
CA THR A 239 -35.29 9.13 -22.94
C THR A 239 -33.91 9.78 -23.08
N ILE A 240 -33.89 11.05 -23.51
CA ILE A 240 -32.64 11.81 -23.51
C ILE A 240 -32.73 12.85 -22.40
N LYS A 241 -31.77 12.80 -21.47
CA LYS A 241 -31.68 13.73 -20.35
C LYS A 241 -30.29 14.35 -20.27
N VAL A 242 -30.24 15.62 -19.84
CA VAL A 242 -28.99 16.37 -19.61
C VAL A 242 -29.03 16.97 -18.21
N GLN A 243 -28.00 16.78 -17.42
CA GLN A 243 -27.78 17.44 -16.12
C GLN A 243 -26.50 18.24 -16.21
N LEU A 244 -26.49 19.48 -15.69
CA LEU A 244 -25.29 20.31 -15.62
C LEU A 244 -24.88 20.56 -14.17
N ASN A 245 -23.59 20.75 -13.95
CA ASN A 245 -23.02 21.09 -12.65
C ASN A 245 -23.16 22.58 -12.30
N LYS A 246 -23.51 23.42 -13.28
CA LYS A 246 -23.76 24.86 -13.12
C LYS A 246 -24.93 25.26 -13.99
N THR A 247 -25.78 26.14 -13.49
CA THR A 247 -26.90 26.72 -14.28
C THR A 247 -26.37 27.45 -15.51
N ARG A 248 -26.79 27.01 -16.70
CA ARG A 248 -26.34 27.57 -17.97
C ARG A 248 -27.46 27.60 -19.00
N ASN A 249 -27.44 28.64 -19.83
CA ASN A 249 -28.20 28.66 -21.08
C ASN A 249 -27.38 27.89 -22.12
N VAL A 250 -27.97 26.86 -22.68
CA VAL A 250 -27.32 25.96 -23.64
C VAL A 250 -28.22 25.73 -24.86
N LYS A 251 -27.57 25.36 -25.96
CA LYS A 251 -28.25 24.80 -27.13
C LYS A 251 -27.95 23.29 -27.14
N ILE A 252 -29.01 22.47 -27.24
CA ILE A 252 -28.88 21.01 -27.34
C ILE A 252 -29.26 20.62 -28.77
N THR A 253 -28.37 19.88 -29.42
CA THR A 253 -28.56 19.42 -30.80
C THR A 253 -28.34 17.92 -30.87
N VAL A 254 -29.35 17.19 -31.38
CA VAL A 254 -29.25 15.75 -31.70
C VAL A 254 -29.14 15.58 -33.19
N LYS A 255 -28.18 14.82 -33.66
CA LYS A 255 -27.92 14.53 -35.07
C LYS A 255 -27.93 13.03 -35.32
N GLY A 256 -28.47 12.62 -36.45
CA GLY A 256 -28.50 11.24 -36.93
C GLY A 256 -28.94 11.18 -38.41
N ASP A 257 -28.49 10.12 -39.11
CA ASP A 257 -28.80 9.92 -40.52
C ASP A 257 -28.50 11.17 -41.39
N ASN A 258 -27.39 11.85 -41.10
CA ASN A 258 -26.95 13.12 -41.73
C ASN A 258 -27.93 14.30 -41.58
N GLN A 259 -28.85 14.25 -40.60
CA GLN A 259 -29.84 15.28 -40.33
C GLN A 259 -29.83 15.75 -38.90
N ILE A 260 -30.32 16.94 -38.63
CA ILE A 260 -30.60 17.43 -37.28
C ILE A 260 -31.99 16.89 -36.90
N LEU A 261 -32.03 16.02 -35.90
CA LEU A 261 -33.27 15.44 -35.37
C LEU A 261 -33.92 16.33 -34.31
N TYR A 262 -33.11 17.09 -33.59
CA TYR A 262 -33.53 18.04 -32.58
C TYR A 262 -32.52 19.19 -32.46
N SER A 263 -33.03 20.40 -32.32
CA SER A 263 -32.19 21.56 -31.97
C SER A 263 -33.03 22.56 -31.15
N GLY A 264 -32.72 22.66 -29.87
CA GLY A 264 -33.43 23.51 -28.93
C GLY A 264 -32.52 24.30 -28.04
N LYS A 265 -32.96 25.49 -27.60
CA LYS A 265 -32.31 26.28 -26.54
C LYS A 265 -32.99 25.98 -25.20
N ALA A 266 -32.23 25.82 -24.13
CA ALA A 266 -32.74 25.56 -22.81
C ALA A 266 -31.88 26.23 -21.73
N THR A 267 -32.52 26.63 -20.62
CA THR A 267 -31.84 26.95 -19.38
C THR A 267 -31.83 25.69 -18.54
N VAL A 268 -30.67 25.03 -18.47
CA VAL A 268 -30.48 23.85 -17.58
C VAL A 268 -29.94 24.33 -16.26
N LYS A 269 -30.73 24.14 -15.18
CA LYS A 269 -30.29 24.50 -13.82
C LYS A 269 -29.33 23.47 -13.27
N ALA A 270 -28.46 23.94 -12.41
CA ALA A 270 -27.50 23.06 -11.73
C ALA A 270 -28.22 21.93 -10.96
N ARG A 271 -27.77 20.67 -11.17
CA ARG A 271 -28.33 19.47 -10.55
C ARG A 271 -29.75 19.05 -10.99
N GLU A 272 -30.48 19.90 -11.73
CA GLU A 272 -31.74 19.52 -12.27
C GLU A 272 -31.58 18.84 -13.64
N GLU A 273 -32.37 17.82 -13.91
CA GLU A 273 -32.39 17.20 -15.23
C GLU A 273 -33.19 18.04 -16.23
N TYR A 274 -32.73 18.13 -17.45
CA TYR A 274 -33.47 18.63 -18.59
C TYR A 274 -33.78 17.45 -19.53
N MET A 275 -35.06 17.16 -19.71
CA MET A 275 -35.54 16.07 -20.57
C MET A 275 -35.87 16.59 -21.95
N LEU A 276 -35.40 15.92 -22.97
CA LEU A 276 -35.76 16.20 -24.35
C LEU A 276 -37.16 15.65 -24.67
N PRO A 277 -37.82 16.14 -25.76
CA PRO A 277 -39.13 15.60 -26.23
C PRO A 277 -39.05 14.08 -26.43
N ALA A 278 -40.16 13.40 -26.07
CA ALA A 278 -40.22 11.94 -26.03
C ALA A 278 -40.10 11.24 -27.39
N ASP A 279 -40.28 11.95 -28.48
CA ASP A 279 -40.10 11.46 -29.85
C ASP A 279 -38.66 11.50 -30.33
N VAL A 280 -37.78 12.22 -29.66
CA VAL A 280 -36.33 12.24 -29.95
C VAL A 280 -35.67 11.02 -29.34
N ARG A 281 -35.02 10.18 -30.12
CA ARG A 281 -34.35 8.95 -29.67
C ARG A 281 -32.93 8.89 -30.19
N MET A 282 -32.06 8.28 -29.37
CA MET A 282 -30.68 7.98 -29.77
C MET A 282 -30.58 6.57 -30.36
N LYS A 283 -29.76 6.40 -31.38
CA LYS A 283 -29.43 5.12 -32.02
C LYS A 283 -27.91 5.07 -32.26
N LEU A 284 -27.44 3.92 -32.64
CA LEU A 284 -26.05 3.74 -33.05
C LEU A 284 -25.67 4.74 -34.14
N GLY A 285 -24.60 5.46 -33.98
CA GLY A 285 -24.11 6.50 -34.89
C GLY A 285 -24.73 7.88 -34.66
N TYR A 286 -25.77 8.02 -33.83
CA TYR A 286 -26.35 9.32 -33.49
C TYR A 286 -25.50 10.05 -32.43
N SER A 287 -25.45 11.37 -32.54
CA SER A 287 -24.72 12.24 -31.60
C SER A 287 -25.64 13.28 -30.97
N ILE A 288 -25.24 13.65 -29.72
CA ILE A 288 -25.82 14.77 -28.99
C ILE A 288 -24.71 15.75 -28.62
N ASP A 289 -24.89 17.03 -28.94
CA ASP A 289 -24.01 18.12 -28.59
C ASP A 289 -24.76 19.11 -27.67
N VAL A 290 -24.11 19.44 -26.53
CA VAL A 290 -24.55 20.49 -25.62
C VAL A 290 -23.56 21.65 -25.76
N THR A 291 -24.03 22.80 -26.29
CA THR A 291 -23.18 23.95 -26.60
C THR A 291 -23.60 25.17 -25.77
N ALA A 292 -22.65 25.98 -25.35
CA ALA A 292 -22.89 27.27 -24.72
C ALA A 292 -23.39 28.31 -25.78
N ASN A 293 -23.86 29.46 -25.26
CA ASN A 293 -24.36 30.52 -26.17
C ASN A 293 -23.30 31.10 -27.11
N ASP A 294 -22.06 31.06 -26.75
CA ASP A 294 -20.90 31.48 -27.56
C ASP A 294 -20.46 30.44 -28.61
N GLY A 295 -21.14 29.28 -28.65
CA GLY A 295 -20.80 28.19 -29.54
C GLY A 295 -19.79 27.18 -28.99
N THR A 296 -19.26 27.37 -27.79
CA THR A 296 -18.36 26.40 -27.15
C THR A 296 -19.08 25.08 -26.89
N VAL A 297 -18.51 23.99 -27.36
CA VAL A 297 -19.04 22.65 -27.09
C VAL A 297 -18.70 22.30 -25.62
N LEU A 298 -19.74 22.12 -24.82
CA LEU A 298 -19.62 21.76 -23.39
C LEU A 298 -19.59 20.25 -23.18
N MET A 299 -20.44 19.51 -23.89
CA MET A 299 -20.49 18.06 -23.91
C MET A 299 -20.82 17.59 -25.32
N SER A 300 -20.20 16.48 -25.72
CA SER A 300 -20.50 15.82 -27.00
C SER A 300 -20.44 14.31 -26.79
N TYR A 301 -21.48 13.60 -27.16
CA TYR A 301 -21.55 12.16 -27.07
C TYR A 301 -22.12 11.54 -28.33
N THR A 302 -21.50 10.48 -28.80
CA THR A 302 -22.00 9.69 -29.94
C THR A 302 -22.20 8.25 -29.50
N VAL A 303 -23.39 7.69 -29.76
CA VAL A 303 -23.64 6.27 -29.49
C VAL A 303 -22.82 5.43 -30.44
N LYS A 304 -21.84 4.73 -29.91
CA LYS A 304 -20.92 3.88 -30.66
C LYS A 304 -21.14 2.42 -30.28
N LYS A 305 -20.82 1.51 -31.20
CA LYS A 305 -20.59 0.11 -30.86
C LYS A 305 -19.29 0.03 -30.12
N HIS A 306 -19.29 -0.72 -29.03
CA HIS A 306 -18.06 -0.87 -28.23
C HIS A 306 -17.13 -1.86 -28.90
N ASP A 307 -15.89 -1.45 -29.11
CA ASP A 307 -14.83 -2.36 -29.45
C ASP A 307 -14.40 -3.09 -28.18
N THR A 308 -14.28 -4.41 -28.26
CA THR A 308 -13.67 -5.19 -27.17
C THR A 308 -12.18 -4.92 -27.19
N PHE A 309 -11.68 -4.27 -26.15
CA PHE A 309 -10.23 -4.11 -25.98
C PHE A 309 -9.56 -5.47 -25.77
N ASN A 310 -8.34 -5.59 -26.27
CA ASN A 310 -7.49 -6.71 -25.91
C ASN A 310 -7.29 -6.67 -24.39
N ILE A 311 -7.69 -7.75 -23.73
CA ILE A 311 -7.54 -7.87 -22.28
C ILE A 311 -6.05 -8.07 -21.97
N PRO A 312 -5.44 -7.18 -21.16
CA PRO A 312 -4.04 -7.39 -20.77
C PRO A 312 -3.90 -8.69 -19.97
N HIS A 313 -2.72 -9.25 -19.98
CA HIS A 313 -2.42 -10.44 -19.21
C HIS A 313 -2.66 -10.20 -17.72
N THR A 314 -3.21 -11.21 -17.05
CA THR A 314 -3.31 -11.22 -15.59
C THR A 314 -1.94 -11.27 -14.96
N THR A 315 -1.79 -10.68 -13.78
CA THR A 315 -0.54 -10.73 -13.01
C THR A 315 -0.21 -12.16 -12.62
N GLN A 316 1.03 -12.56 -12.85
CA GLN A 316 1.57 -13.87 -12.49
C GLN A 316 2.44 -13.77 -11.23
N ASP A 317 2.67 -14.88 -10.56
CA ASP A 317 3.68 -14.95 -9.51
C ASP A 317 5.07 -14.67 -10.07
N MET A 318 5.95 -14.10 -9.22
CA MET A 318 7.33 -13.82 -9.62
C MET A 318 8.04 -15.10 -10.06
N PRO A 319 8.70 -15.08 -11.22
CA PRO A 319 9.35 -16.27 -11.74
C PRO A 319 10.55 -16.65 -10.88
N ASN A 320 10.82 -17.95 -10.79
CA ASN A 320 12.06 -18.43 -10.18
C ASN A 320 13.26 -17.81 -10.88
N ILE A 321 14.14 -17.15 -10.14
CA ILE A 321 15.28 -16.39 -10.63
C ILE A 321 16.14 -17.21 -11.62
N LYS A 322 16.37 -18.50 -11.33
CA LYS A 322 17.19 -19.38 -12.19
C LYS A 322 16.49 -19.77 -13.50
N LYS A 323 15.16 -19.65 -13.56
CA LYS A 323 14.37 -19.99 -14.78
C LYS A 323 14.13 -18.78 -15.69
N VAL A 324 14.43 -17.57 -15.27
CA VAL A 324 14.31 -16.37 -16.12
C VAL A 324 15.34 -16.46 -17.24
N GLU A 325 14.94 -16.22 -18.49
CA GLU A 325 15.75 -16.58 -19.67
C GLU A 325 16.99 -15.71 -19.87
N SER A 326 16.95 -14.41 -19.58
CA SER A 326 18.01 -13.47 -19.93
C SER A 326 18.36 -12.49 -18.84
N PRO A 327 19.59 -11.90 -18.85
CA PRO A 327 19.95 -10.82 -17.93
C PRO A 327 19.03 -9.62 -18.03
N HIS A 328 18.47 -9.32 -19.20
CA HIS A 328 17.55 -8.21 -19.39
C HIS A 328 16.21 -8.47 -18.71
N LEU A 329 15.63 -9.65 -18.85
CA LEU A 329 14.42 -10.04 -18.15
C LEU A 329 14.63 -10.08 -16.64
N LEU A 330 15.76 -10.61 -16.16
CA LEU A 330 16.13 -10.54 -14.74
C LEU A 330 16.16 -9.09 -14.22
N TYR A 331 16.70 -8.16 -15.00
CA TYR A 331 16.69 -6.75 -14.62
C TYR A 331 15.27 -6.19 -14.52
N LEU A 332 14.39 -6.50 -15.48
CA LEU A 332 12.99 -6.05 -15.46
C LEU A 332 12.21 -6.62 -14.27
N GLU A 333 12.39 -7.91 -13.97
CA GLU A 333 11.78 -8.53 -12.79
C GLU A 333 12.29 -7.89 -11.48
N GLY A 334 13.59 -7.65 -11.38
CA GLY A 334 14.16 -6.95 -10.21
C GLY A 334 13.62 -5.53 -10.06
N LEU A 335 13.44 -4.82 -11.18
CA LEU A 335 12.86 -3.47 -11.18
C LEU A 335 11.39 -3.49 -10.74
N HIS A 336 10.62 -4.49 -11.16
CA HIS A 336 9.25 -4.70 -10.74
C HIS A 336 9.16 -4.94 -9.23
N VAL A 337 10.02 -5.80 -8.66
CA VAL A 337 10.11 -6.03 -7.22
C VAL A 337 10.40 -4.74 -6.44
N ASP A 338 11.39 -3.97 -6.89
CA ASP A 338 11.74 -2.70 -6.24
C ASP A 338 10.61 -1.66 -6.32
N GLN A 339 9.82 -1.68 -7.41
CA GLN A 339 8.69 -0.80 -7.59
C GLN A 339 7.55 -1.09 -6.60
N TYR A 340 7.28 -2.36 -6.32
CA TYR A 340 6.25 -2.80 -5.38
C TYR A 340 6.64 -2.62 -3.91
N ARG A 341 7.92 -2.36 -3.61
CA ARG A 341 8.41 -2.12 -2.25
C ARG A 341 8.13 -3.25 -1.26
N ASP A 342 8.12 -4.50 -1.75
CA ASP A 342 7.92 -5.66 -0.89
C ASP A 342 9.04 -5.73 0.18
N PRO A 343 8.70 -5.81 1.47
CA PRO A 343 9.70 -5.86 2.52
C PRO A 343 10.50 -7.16 2.55
N ALA A 344 9.92 -8.26 2.09
CA ALA A 344 10.54 -9.59 2.12
C ALA A 344 11.42 -9.87 0.91
N THR A 345 11.09 -9.28 -0.25
CA THR A 345 11.78 -9.55 -1.51
C THR A 345 12.49 -8.29 -2.01
N LYS A 346 13.73 -8.43 -2.43
CA LYS A 346 14.56 -7.33 -2.94
C LYS A 346 14.97 -7.61 -4.38
N GLY A 347 14.90 -6.61 -5.23
CA GLY A 347 15.37 -6.65 -6.62
C GLY A 347 16.85 -7.04 -6.76
N GLU A 348 17.66 -6.79 -5.71
CA GLU A 348 19.08 -7.16 -5.69
C GLU A 348 19.35 -8.61 -6.06
N SER A 349 18.48 -9.56 -5.72
CA SER A 349 18.66 -10.98 -6.02
C SER A 349 18.64 -11.24 -7.53
N TYR A 350 17.72 -10.59 -8.24
CA TYR A 350 17.59 -10.66 -9.68
C TYR A 350 18.76 -9.96 -10.40
N TYR A 351 19.18 -8.80 -9.90
CA TYR A 351 20.32 -8.06 -10.46
C TYR A 351 21.64 -8.81 -10.30
N LYS A 352 21.84 -9.48 -9.16
CA LYS A 352 23.01 -10.33 -8.92
C LYS A 352 23.05 -11.52 -9.89
N GLU A 353 21.95 -12.22 -10.08
CA GLU A 353 21.86 -13.30 -11.07
C GLU A 353 22.13 -12.79 -12.49
N ALA A 354 21.62 -11.60 -12.85
CA ALA A 354 21.93 -11.00 -14.15
C ALA A 354 23.43 -10.78 -14.34
N LEU A 355 24.15 -10.35 -13.30
CA LEU A 355 25.60 -10.17 -13.33
C LEU A 355 26.39 -11.49 -13.26
N GLU A 356 25.85 -12.55 -12.68
CA GLU A 356 26.44 -13.88 -12.76
C GLU A 356 26.47 -14.40 -14.22
N ARG A 357 25.44 -14.08 -15.00
CA ARG A 357 25.35 -14.45 -16.42
C ARG A 357 26.10 -13.50 -17.35
N ASP A 358 26.04 -12.19 -17.08
CA ASP A 358 26.80 -11.17 -17.80
C ASP A 358 27.38 -10.15 -16.81
N PRO A 359 28.66 -10.31 -16.44
CA PRO A 359 29.34 -9.41 -15.49
C PRO A 359 29.42 -7.94 -15.93
N ASN A 360 29.19 -7.65 -17.21
CA ASN A 360 29.21 -6.31 -17.79
C ASN A 360 27.81 -5.76 -18.10
N PHE A 361 26.74 -6.41 -17.65
CA PHE A 361 25.39 -5.94 -17.88
C PHE A 361 25.11 -4.63 -17.11
N ALA A 362 25.30 -3.50 -17.78
CA ALA A 362 25.27 -2.16 -17.20
C ALA A 362 23.96 -1.83 -16.45
N PRO A 363 22.75 -2.19 -16.93
CA PRO A 363 21.51 -1.92 -16.19
C PRO A 363 21.50 -2.50 -14.77
N ALA A 364 21.97 -3.77 -14.60
CA ALA A 364 22.04 -4.39 -13.29
C ALA A 364 23.13 -3.77 -12.41
N LEU A 365 24.28 -3.34 -12.98
CA LEU A 365 25.31 -2.62 -12.26
C LEU A 365 24.79 -1.30 -11.72
N ILE A 366 24.02 -0.54 -12.52
CA ILE A 366 23.42 0.73 -12.10
C ILE A 366 22.36 0.49 -11.02
N ALA A 367 21.50 -0.52 -11.17
CA ALA A 367 20.46 -0.84 -10.19
C ALA A 367 21.05 -1.25 -8.84
N LEU A 368 22.09 -2.09 -8.83
CA LEU A 368 22.82 -2.44 -7.60
C LEU A 368 23.54 -1.22 -7.00
N GLY A 369 24.14 -0.37 -7.84
CA GLY A 369 24.76 0.87 -7.38
C GLY A 369 23.76 1.80 -6.69
N GLU A 370 22.56 1.96 -7.27
CA GLU A 370 21.46 2.74 -6.66
C GLU A 370 20.98 2.12 -5.34
N ALA A 371 20.76 0.80 -5.30
CA ALA A 371 20.35 0.09 -4.08
C ALA A 371 21.39 0.25 -2.97
N LYS A 372 22.69 0.15 -3.30
CA LYS A 372 23.79 0.33 -2.34
C LYS A 372 23.89 1.78 -1.86
N LEU A 373 23.71 2.76 -2.74
CA LEU A 373 23.68 4.18 -2.37
C LEU A 373 22.50 4.45 -1.40
N ARG A 374 21.29 3.98 -1.72
CA ARG A 374 20.09 4.09 -0.87
C ARG A 374 20.33 3.55 0.53
N ASN A 375 21.07 2.44 0.63
CA ASN A 375 21.37 1.75 1.88
C ASN A 375 22.69 2.18 2.53
N ALA A 376 23.28 3.31 2.09
CA ALA A 376 24.52 3.88 2.65
C ALA A 376 25.77 2.95 2.57
N PHE A 377 25.79 2.02 1.61
CA PHE A 377 27.00 1.24 1.27
C PHE A 377 27.79 1.96 0.17
N TYR A 378 28.31 3.15 0.47
CA TYR A 378 28.84 4.08 -0.52
C TYR A 378 30.02 3.54 -1.33
N SER A 379 30.94 2.80 -0.70
CA SER A 379 32.10 2.20 -1.39
C SER A 379 31.68 1.11 -2.37
N GLU A 380 30.67 0.27 -2.00
CA GLU A 380 30.11 -0.75 -2.88
C GLU A 380 29.35 -0.10 -4.05
N ALA A 381 28.54 0.93 -3.75
CA ALA A 381 27.84 1.72 -4.77
C ALA A 381 28.83 2.28 -5.79
N LEU A 382 29.93 2.91 -5.33
CA LEU A 382 30.98 3.42 -6.20
C LEU A 382 31.56 2.34 -7.11
N GLY A 383 31.87 1.17 -6.53
CA GLY A 383 32.41 0.03 -7.27
C GLY A 383 31.52 -0.44 -8.43
N TYR A 384 30.20 -0.60 -8.16
CA TYR A 384 29.23 -0.96 -9.20
C TYR A 384 29.08 0.13 -10.27
N LEU A 385 28.96 1.38 -9.87
CA LEU A 385 28.72 2.51 -10.78
C LEU A 385 29.94 2.80 -11.67
N LEU A 386 31.17 2.73 -11.15
CA LEU A 386 32.39 2.88 -11.96
C LEU A 386 32.56 1.73 -12.97
N ARG A 387 32.15 0.50 -12.61
CA ARG A 387 32.11 -0.60 -13.56
C ARG A 387 31.11 -0.31 -14.70
N ALA A 388 29.91 0.19 -14.35
CA ALA A 388 28.91 0.59 -15.34
C ALA A 388 29.44 1.71 -16.24
N GLU A 389 30.11 2.74 -15.66
CA GLU A 389 30.72 3.83 -16.42
C GLU A 389 31.71 3.30 -17.45
N LYS A 390 32.64 2.42 -17.02
CA LYS A 390 33.65 1.83 -17.91
C LYS A 390 33.01 1.06 -19.08
N VAL A 391 31.91 0.35 -18.86
CA VAL A 391 31.20 -0.39 -19.92
C VAL A 391 30.53 0.59 -20.89
N LEU A 392 29.75 1.53 -20.36
CA LEU A 392 28.91 2.41 -21.18
C LEU A 392 29.69 3.48 -21.92
N THR A 393 30.81 3.94 -21.36
CA THR A 393 31.66 4.97 -22.01
C THR A 393 32.72 4.39 -22.95
N ARG A 394 32.71 3.06 -23.20
CA ARG A 394 33.71 2.41 -24.07
C ARG A 394 33.80 3.03 -25.46
N PHE A 395 32.68 3.46 -26.02
CA PHE A 395 32.61 4.00 -27.38
C PHE A 395 32.23 5.48 -27.42
N ASN A 396 31.54 6.00 -26.38
CA ASN A 396 31.10 7.37 -26.33
C ASN A 396 30.96 7.82 -24.87
N THR A 397 31.59 8.94 -24.53
CA THR A 397 31.53 9.51 -23.16
C THR A 397 30.19 10.16 -22.84
N ARG A 398 29.39 10.53 -23.85
CA ARG A 398 28.04 11.05 -23.66
C ARG A 398 27.05 9.90 -23.65
N LEU A 399 26.52 9.58 -22.48
CA LEU A 399 25.51 8.53 -22.30
C LEU A 399 24.14 9.00 -22.79
N GLU A 400 23.33 8.06 -23.22
CA GLU A 400 21.94 8.30 -23.61
C GLU A 400 21.10 8.78 -22.40
N ASN A 401 21.33 8.19 -21.21
CA ASN A 401 20.63 8.50 -19.98
C ASN A 401 21.61 8.98 -18.90
N GLY A 402 21.28 10.10 -18.24
CA GLY A 402 22.11 10.73 -17.21
C GLY A 402 22.12 10.03 -15.86
N LYS A 403 21.31 8.96 -15.65
CA LYS A 403 21.12 8.30 -14.35
C LYS A 403 22.45 7.88 -13.70
N LEU A 404 23.31 7.23 -14.46
CA LEU A 404 24.60 6.78 -13.95
C LEU A 404 25.43 7.93 -13.38
N TYR A 405 25.56 9.04 -14.14
CA TYR A 405 26.31 10.20 -13.70
C TYR A 405 25.65 10.89 -12.50
N TYR A 406 24.33 10.94 -12.47
CA TYR A 406 23.58 11.48 -11.33
C TYR A 406 23.87 10.68 -10.05
N LEU A 407 23.82 9.35 -10.12
CA LEU A 407 24.13 8.48 -8.98
C LEU A 407 25.60 8.61 -8.54
N LEU A 408 26.55 8.69 -9.48
CA LEU A 408 27.97 8.96 -9.17
C LEU A 408 28.14 10.31 -8.47
N GLY A 409 27.42 11.36 -8.91
CA GLY A 409 27.38 12.64 -8.22
C GLY A 409 27.01 12.51 -6.76
N HIS A 410 25.96 11.73 -6.45
CA HIS A 410 25.52 11.50 -5.08
C HIS A 410 26.48 10.63 -4.26
N VAL A 411 27.08 9.60 -4.86
CA VAL A 411 28.07 8.78 -4.15
C VAL A 411 29.29 9.62 -3.77
N TYR A 412 29.81 10.47 -4.68
CA TYR A 412 30.92 11.35 -4.38
C TYR A 412 30.55 12.42 -3.35
N LEU A 413 29.31 12.95 -3.39
CA LEU A 413 28.80 13.85 -2.35
C LEU A 413 28.76 13.16 -0.96
N ALA A 414 28.36 11.89 -0.92
CA ALA A 414 28.33 11.12 0.32
C ALA A 414 29.73 10.79 0.86
N LEU A 415 30.73 10.69 -0.01
CA LEU A 415 32.14 10.47 0.32
C LEU A 415 32.91 11.78 0.56
N ASP A 416 32.22 12.93 0.55
CA ASP A 416 32.78 14.27 0.72
C ASP A 416 33.79 14.70 -0.38
N GLU A 417 33.68 14.11 -1.59
CA GLU A 417 34.48 14.45 -2.76
C GLU A 417 33.71 15.46 -3.66
N GLN A 418 33.58 16.67 -3.19
CA GLN A 418 32.68 17.69 -3.73
C GLN A 418 32.96 18.08 -5.18
N GLU A 419 34.23 18.18 -5.59
CA GLU A 419 34.60 18.55 -6.98
C GLU A 419 34.16 17.45 -7.96
N LYS A 420 34.41 16.17 -7.63
CA LYS A 420 33.94 15.06 -8.44
C LYS A 420 32.40 15.02 -8.48
N SER A 421 31.76 15.24 -7.33
CA SER A 421 30.32 15.31 -7.25
C SER A 421 29.75 16.35 -8.20
N TYR A 422 30.32 17.58 -8.20
CA TYR A 422 29.94 18.67 -9.08
C TYR A 422 30.09 18.29 -10.54
N ASP A 423 31.24 17.76 -10.94
CA ASP A 423 31.51 17.32 -12.31
C ASP A 423 30.49 16.27 -12.80
N TYR A 424 30.17 15.29 -11.95
CA TYR A 424 29.20 14.25 -12.30
C TYR A 424 27.77 14.78 -12.38
N PHE A 425 27.35 15.73 -11.53
CA PHE A 425 26.05 16.39 -11.71
C PHE A 425 25.99 17.19 -13.00
N ARG A 426 27.07 17.88 -13.38
CA ARG A 426 27.15 18.59 -14.66
C ARG A 426 27.06 17.66 -15.87
N LYS A 427 27.68 16.47 -15.79
CA LYS A 427 27.55 15.43 -16.83
C LYS A 427 26.12 14.81 -16.84
N ALA A 428 25.49 14.60 -15.70
CA ALA A 428 24.13 14.09 -15.61
C ALA A 428 23.13 15.00 -16.35
N ALA A 429 23.34 16.31 -16.30
CA ALA A 429 22.51 17.29 -16.97
C ALA A 429 22.67 17.31 -18.51
N TRP A 430 23.49 16.45 -19.10
CA TRP A 430 23.47 16.23 -20.55
C TRP A 430 22.22 15.47 -21.02
N SER A 431 21.51 14.84 -20.11
CA SER A 431 20.25 14.14 -20.33
C SER A 431 19.09 14.93 -19.75
N SER A 432 18.09 15.26 -20.55
CA SER A 432 16.91 16.05 -20.14
C SER A 432 16.21 15.51 -18.89
N ALA A 433 16.18 14.19 -18.71
CA ALA A 433 15.57 13.53 -17.57
C ALA A 433 16.21 13.91 -16.21
N TYR A 434 17.49 14.31 -16.21
CA TYR A 434 18.22 14.62 -14.98
C TYR A 434 18.67 16.10 -14.87
N VAL A 435 18.33 16.95 -15.85
CA VAL A 435 18.72 18.37 -15.80
C VAL A 435 18.24 19.03 -14.52
N SER A 436 16.95 18.90 -14.21
CA SER A 436 16.37 19.61 -13.08
C SER A 436 17.01 19.21 -11.75
N SER A 437 17.04 17.92 -11.46
CA SER A 437 17.62 17.41 -10.21
C SER A 437 19.13 17.66 -10.12
N ALA A 438 19.88 17.38 -11.18
CA ALA A 438 21.33 17.55 -11.19
C ALA A 438 21.75 19.03 -11.07
N MET A 439 21.06 19.94 -11.77
CA MET A 439 21.34 21.39 -11.66
C MET A 439 20.95 21.96 -10.28
N THR A 440 19.94 21.39 -9.62
CA THR A 440 19.62 21.75 -8.24
C THR A 440 20.78 21.44 -7.30
N TYR A 441 21.38 20.24 -7.40
CA TYR A 441 22.55 19.88 -6.58
C TYR A 441 23.81 20.64 -6.98
N ALA A 442 24.04 20.90 -8.29
CA ALA A 442 25.13 21.75 -8.73
C ALA A 442 25.01 23.16 -8.14
N ALA A 443 23.81 23.74 -8.12
CA ALA A 443 23.55 25.04 -7.52
C ALA A 443 23.78 25.05 -5.99
N MET A 444 23.42 23.99 -5.27
CA MET A 444 23.77 23.88 -3.84
C MET A 444 25.29 23.92 -3.64
N LEU A 445 26.05 23.22 -4.49
CA LEU A 445 27.52 23.23 -4.45
C LEU A 445 28.11 24.57 -4.88
N ASP A 446 27.47 25.32 -5.80
CA ASP A 446 27.88 26.70 -6.14
C ASP A 446 27.63 27.65 -4.96
N ILE A 447 26.48 27.53 -4.26
CA ILE A 447 26.22 28.33 -3.04
C ILE A 447 27.31 28.07 -2.01
N ARG A 448 27.66 26.79 -1.79
CA ARG A 448 28.75 26.38 -0.90
C ARG A 448 30.10 27.03 -1.25
N LYS A 449 30.36 27.25 -2.56
CA LYS A 449 31.57 27.91 -3.08
C LYS A 449 31.43 29.43 -3.12
N LEU A 450 30.31 29.98 -2.66
CA LEU A 450 29.95 31.41 -2.74
C LEU A 450 29.86 31.94 -4.21
N GLU A 451 29.61 31.02 -5.16
CA GLU A 451 29.49 31.35 -6.61
C GLU A 451 28.01 31.60 -6.97
N TYR A 452 27.40 32.60 -6.37
CA TYR A 452 25.95 32.85 -6.45
C TYR A 452 25.43 33.08 -7.86
N ASP A 453 26.21 33.70 -8.74
CA ASP A 453 25.83 33.90 -10.14
C ASP A 453 25.62 32.55 -10.86
N LYS A 454 26.50 31.58 -10.63
CA LYS A 454 26.38 30.23 -11.18
C LYS A 454 25.20 29.51 -10.57
N ALA A 455 25.02 29.64 -9.24
CA ALA A 455 23.89 29.02 -8.55
C ALA A 455 22.55 29.47 -9.14
N VAL A 456 22.37 30.80 -9.35
CA VAL A 456 21.15 31.35 -9.96
C VAL A 456 20.97 30.84 -11.39
N GLN A 457 22.03 30.72 -12.21
CA GLN A 457 21.94 30.18 -13.56
C GLN A 457 21.53 28.68 -13.56
N HIS A 458 22.11 27.87 -12.67
CA HIS A 458 21.77 26.46 -12.55
C HIS A 458 20.34 26.25 -12.05
N LEU A 459 19.88 27.04 -11.07
CA LEU A 459 18.50 26.99 -10.58
C LEU A 459 17.51 27.44 -11.67
N ALA A 460 17.82 28.47 -12.43
CA ALA A 460 16.99 28.89 -13.56
C ALA A 460 16.86 27.76 -14.60
N THR A 461 17.98 27.08 -14.88
CA THR A 461 17.96 25.89 -15.76
C THR A 461 17.10 24.76 -15.16
N ALA A 462 17.28 24.45 -13.88
CA ALA A 462 16.50 23.40 -13.18
C ALA A 462 15.00 23.68 -13.26
N ILE A 463 14.58 24.93 -13.00
CA ILE A 463 13.17 25.35 -13.04
C ILE A 463 12.61 25.33 -14.47
N THR A 464 13.42 25.68 -15.46
CA THR A 464 13.03 25.64 -16.87
C THR A 464 12.66 24.20 -17.31
N TYR A 465 13.44 23.20 -16.88
CA TYR A 465 13.19 21.81 -17.21
C TYR A 465 12.10 21.16 -16.35
N HIS A 466 11.92 21.62 -15.12
CA HIS A 466 10.87 21.18 -14.23
C HIS A 466 10.37 22.33 -13.35
N LYS A 467 9.32 23.02 -13.83
CA LYS A 467 8.79 24.24 -13.20
C LYS A 467 8.28 24.03 -11.76
N ASP A 468 7.86 22.79 -11.42
CA ASP A 468 7.31 22.43 -10.12
C ASP A 468 8.36 21.80 -9.17
N ASN A 469 9.66 21.88 -9.50
CA ASN A 469 10.73 21.47 -8.58
C ASN A 469 10.72 22.38 -7.33
N ALA A 470 10.15 21.86 -6.24
CA ALA A 470 9.92 22.61 -5.01
C ALA A 470 11.22 23.13 -4.37
N VAL A 471 12.29 22.33 -4.43
CA VAL A 471 13.61 22.67 -3.84
C VAL A 471 14.31 23.74 -4.66
N ALA A 472 14.36 23.59 -5.99
CA ALA A 472 15.00 24.57 -6.86
C ALA A 472 14.30 25.94 -6.79
N ASN A 473 12.96 25.96 -6.79
CA ASN A 473 12.18 27.18 -6.65
C ASN A 473 12.44 27.89 -5.31
N ALA A 474 12.56 27.12 -4.20
CA ALA A 474 12.89 27.70 -2.91
C ALA A 474 14.33 28.23 -2.86
N LEU A 475 15.31 27.45 -3.31
CA LEU A 475 16.72 27.86 -3.35
C LEU A 475 16.95 29.14 -4.19
N MET A 476 16.21 29.31 -5.29
CA MET A 476 16.29 30.48 -6.14
C MET A 476 15.99 31.78 -5.36
N ILE A 477 15.07 31.74 -4.38
CA ILE A 477 14.75 32.88 -3.52
C ILE A 477 16.02 33.36 -2.79
N TYR A 478 16.72 32.43 -2.15
CA TYR A 478 17.84 32.74 -1.29
C TYR A 478 19.14 32.99 -2.10
N ALA A 479 19.38 32.24 -3.16
CA ALA A 479 20.51 32.44 -4.06
C ALA A 479 20.47 33.83 -4.70
N SER A 480 19.29 34.27 -5.17
CA SER A 480 19.13 35.65 -5.70
C SER A 480 19.36 36.71 -4.62
N TYR A 481 18.95 36.46 -3.38
CA TYR A 481 19.22 37.37 -2.26
C TYR A 481 20.72 37.49 -1.96
N LEU A 482 21.42 36.35 -1.90
CA LEU A 482 22.86 36.26 -1.67
C LEU A 482 23.66 36.90 -2.82
N GLN A 483 23.18 36.81 -4.05
CA GLN A 483 23.72 37.49 -5.22
C GLN A 483 23.55 39.01 -5.12
N GLY A 484 22.64 39.53 -4.29
CA GLY A 484 22.33 40.96 -4.14
C GLY A 484 21.09 41.41 -4.90
N ASP A 485 20.47 40.58 -5.75
CA ASP A 485 19.22 40.92 -6.45
C ASP A 485 17.98 40.65 -5.57
N LYS A 486 17.74 41.59 -4.65
CA LYS A 486 16.58 41.53 -3.74
C LYS A 486 15.23 41.55 -4.46
N LYS A 487 15.18 42.19 -5.67
CA LYS A 487 13.93 42.24 -6.46
C LYS A 487 13.62 40.87 -7.10
N ALA A 488 14.62 40.17 -7.62
CA ALA A 488 14.47 38.84 -8.14
C ALA A 488 14.06 37.86 -7.03
N SER A 489 14.71 37.93 -5.86
CA SER A 489 14.37 37.18 -4.68
C SER A 489 12.89 37.35 -4.27
N GLU A 490 12.41 38.60 -4.23
CA GLU A 490 11.02 38.90 -3.89
C GLU A 490 10.03 38.38 -4.92
N ARG A 491 10.28 38.58 -6.21
CA ARG A 491 9.43 38.02 -7.29
C ARG A 491 9.32 36.50 -7.18
N GLN A 492 10.46 35.84 -6.96
CA GLN A 492 10.49 34.40 -6.83
C GLN A 492 9.71 33.91 -5.60
N TYR A 493 9.86 34.61 -4.45
CA TYR A 493 9.10 34.30 -3.25
C TYR A 493 7.59 34.38 -3.49
N LEU A 494 7.12 35.46 -4.09
CA LEU A 494 5.71 35.67 -4.43
C LEU A 494 5.18 34.60 -5.40
N SER A 495 6.02 34.22 -6.37
CA SER A 495 5.67 33.15 -7.31
C SER A 495 5.49 31.80 -6.61
N VAL A 496 6.39 31.44 -5.68
CA VAL A 496 6.27 30.20 -4.92
C VAL A 496 5.04 30.24 -3.98
N GLU A 497 4.84 31.36 -3.27
CA GLU A 497 3.68 31.54 -2.38
C GLU A 497 2.34 31.42 -3.13
N ALA A 498 2.30 31.83 -4.41
CA ALA A 498 1.11 31.67 -5.24
C ALA A 498 0.88 30.23 -5.70
N ASN A 499 1.94 29.49 -6.02
CA ASN A 499 1.85 28.18 -6.68
C ASN A 499 2.05 26.98 -5.75
N ASP A 500 2.78 27.15 -4.64
CA ASP A 500 3.11 26.09 -3.67
C ASP A 500 3.05 26.62 -2.23
N LYS A 501 1.85 26.84 -1.77
CA LYS A 501 1.56 27.50 -0.49
C LYS A 501 2.08 26.80 0.76
N LEU A 502 2.43 25.52 0.66
CA LEU A 502 2.95 24.72 1.77
C LEU A 502 4.44 24.36 1.59
N ASN A 503 5.18 25.14 0.80
CA ASN A 503 6.63 25.02 0.64
C ASN A 503 7.36 25.64 1.84
N HIS A 504 7.66 24.81 2.85
CA HIS A 504 8.31 25.29 4.07
C HIS A 504 9.73 25.81 3.86
N LEU A 505 10.49 25.26 2.87
CA LEU A 505 11.83 25.76 2.55
C LEU A 505 11.75 27.18 1.99
N ALA A 506 10.82 27.45 1.08
CA ALA A 506 10.58 28.78 0.56
C ALA A 506 10.14 29.77 1.65
N ARG A 507 9.24 29.34 2.54
CA ARG A 507 8.80 30.13 3.69
C ARG A 507 9.97 30.46 4.63
N TYR A 508 10.85 29.49 4.88
CA TYR A 508 12.04 29.72 5.69
C TYR A 508 12.98 30.75 5.03
N PHE A 509 13.21 30.65 3.73
CA PHE A 509 13.95 31.71 3.01
C PHE A 509 13.20 33.04 3.01
N GLY A 510 11.88 33.02 3.07
CA GLY A 510 11.06 34.22 3.34
C GLY A 510 11.38 34.85 4.69
N VAL A 511 11.64 34.06 5.74
CA VAL A 511 12.09 34.57 7.05
C VAL A 511 13.46 35.24 6.93
N LEU A 512 14.44 34.57 6.28
CA LEU A 512 15.80 35.06 6.12
C LEU A 512 15.87 36.37 5.26
N THR A 513 14.92 36.52 4.35
CA THR A 513 14.85 37.74 3.47
C THR A 513 13.87 38.78 4.01
N GLY A 514 13.31 38.62 5.22
CA GLY A 514 12.45 39.59 5.89
C GLY A 514 11.02 39.69 5.33
N LYS A 515 10.50 38.65 4.66
CA LYS A 515 9.14 38.59 4.10
C LYS A 515 8.13 37.93 5.03
N VAL A 516 8.59 37.08 5.93
CA VAL A 516 7.78 36.30 6.88
C VAL A 516 8.38 36.46 8.27
N SER A 517 7.57 36.54 9.30
CA SER A 517 8.08 36.50 10.67
C SER A 517 8.45 35.07 11.06
N ALA A 518 9.46 34.91 11.94
CA ALA A 518 9.83 33.59 12.48
C ALA A 518 8.64 32.89 13.15
N ARG A 519 7.81 33.65 13.86
CA ARG A 519 6.60 33.16 14.51
C ARG A 519 5.60 32.59 13.50
N ASP A 520 5.23 33.39 12.47
CA ASP A 520 4.27 32.96 11.46
C ASP A 520 4.76 31.72 10.70
N PHE A 521 6.06 31.62 10.43
CA PHE A 521 6.67 30.45 9.83
C PHE A 521 6.45 29.19 10.68
N MET A 522 6.79 29.25 11.96
CA MET A 522 6.67 28.10 12.88
C MET A 522 5.22 27.71 13.17
N GLU A 523 4.30 28.68 13.29
CA GLU A 523 2.87 28.42 13.48
C GLU A 523 2.23 27.73 12.27
N LYS A 524 2.77 27.91 11.08
CA LYS A 524 2.27 27.26 9.85
C LYS A 524 2.75 25.83 9.64
N ILE A 525 3.78 25.39 10.34
CA ILE A 525 4.16 23.96 10.40
C ILE A 525 3.32 23.30 11.46
N ARG A 526 2.29 22.56 11.05
CA ARG A 526 1.34 21.86 11.94
C ARG A 526 1.59 20.36 12.02
N THR A 527 2.33 19.81 11.05
CA THR A 527 2.88 18.46 11.08
C THR A 527 4.01 18.37 12.13
N ASP A 528 4.79 17.29 12.11
CA ASP A 528 5.97 17.18 13.00
C ASP A 528 7.05 18.21 12.60
N LYS A 529 7.18 19.27 13.42
CA LYS A 529 8.13 20.37 13.17
C LYS A 529 9.58 19.90 13.15
N ASN A 530 9.93 18.94 14.03
CA ASN A 530 11.28 18.42 14.08
C ASN A 530 11.65 17.71 12.76
N GLN A 531 10.74 16.88 12.23
CA GLN A 531 10.98 16.16 10.98
C GLN A 531 11.01 17.11 9.77
N VAL A 532 10.12 18.10 9.71
CA VAL A 532 10.14 19.12 8.66
C VAL A 532 11.45 19.91 8.71
N CYS A 533 11.85 20.38 9.88
CA CYS A 533 13.10 21.13 10.05
C CYS A 533 14.33 20.30 9.67
N LEU A 534 14.35 18.99 9.96
CA LEU A 534 15.45 18.11 9.51
C LEU A 534 15.62 18.09 7.99
N ASP A 535 14.53 18.06 7.21
CA ASP A 535 14.62 18.10 5.75
C ASP A 535 15.12 19.45 5.23
N LEU A 536 14.68 20.54 5.86
CA LEU A 536 15.20 21.86 5.52
C LEU A 536 16.70 21.97 5.82
N ILE A 537 17.12 21.48 6.99
CA ILE A 537 18.51 21.48 7.45
C ILE A 537 19.39 20.63 6.55
N GLU A 538 18.92 19.48 6.06
CA GLU A 538 19.71 18.69 5.09
C GLU A 538 20.03 19.51 3.84
N THR A 539 19.03 20.21 3.29
CA THR A 539 19.23 21.09 2.12
C THR A 539 20.22 22.22 2.42
N LEU A 540 20.08 22.86 3.58
CA LEU A 540 20.95 23.95 4.02
C LEU A 540 22.40 23.48 4.17
N LEU A 541 22.61 22.30 4.79
CA LEU A 541 23.97 21.78 5.04
C LEU A 541 24.65 21.25 3.77
N VAL A 542 23.91 20.74 2.79
CA VAL A 542 24.46 20.42 1.47
C VAL A 542 25.01 21.69 0.80
N ALA A 543 24.31 22.82 0.95
CA ALA A 543 24.72 24.13 0.45
C ALA A 543 25.70 24.87 1.38
N ASP A 544 26.16 24.29 2.49
CA ASP A 544 27.02 24.86 3.54
C ASP A 544 26.44 26.12 4.21
N LEU A 545 25.14 26.25 4.26
CA LEU A 545 24.44 27.32 4.94
C LEU A 545 24.27 27.00 6.44
N GLN A 546 25.41 26.89 7.14
CA GLN A 546 25.47 26.45 8.53
C GLN A 546 24.81 27.45 9.50
N LYS A 547 25.00 28.77 9.24
CA LYS A 547 24.39 29.82 10.07
C LYS A 547 22.87 29.79 9.97
N GLU A 548 22.34 29.56 8.79
CA GLU A 548 20.93 29.46 8.50
C GLU A 548 20.35 28.18 9.14
N ALA A 549 21.07 27.06 9.08
CA ALA A 549 20.68 25.82 9.76
C ALA A 549 20.58 26.01 11.28
N VAL A 550 21.58 26.67 11.90
CA VAL A 550 21.58 27.02 13.31
C VAL A 550 20.40 27.94 13.66
N SER A 551 20.16 28.99 12.86
CA SER A 551 19.03 29.90 13.07
C SER A 551 17.68 29.16 13.06
N LEU A 552 17.51 28.20 12.14
CA LEU A 552 16.31 27.38 12.06
C LEU A 552 16.12 26.50 13.32
N ILE A 553 17.19 25.87 13.81
CA ILE A 553 17.14 25.06 15.02
C ILE A 553 16.82 25.93 16.24
N GLU A 554 17.42 27.11 16.36
CA GLU A 554 17.14 28.05 17.45
C GLU A 554 15.70 28.55 17.43
N MET A 555 15.14 28.82 16.25
CA MET A 555 13.69 29.13 16.09
C MET A 555 12.82 27.94 16.57
N LEU A 556 13.13 26.72 16.16
CA LEU A 556 12.37 25.54 16.58
C LEU A 556 12.39 25.36 18.10
N GLN A 557 13.55 25.56 18.73
CA GLN A 557 13.69 25.45 20.20
C GLN A 557 12.78 26.42 20.98
N THR A 558 12.39 27.53 20.40
CA THR A 558 11.46 28.48 21.05
C THR A 558 10.01 28.00 21.01
N HIS A 559 9.69 26.97 20.20
CA HIS A 559 8.32 26.46 19.99
C HIS A 559 8.10 25.05 20.52
N GLU A 560 9.10 24.17 20.42
CA GLU A 560 9.00 22.82 20.96
C GLU A 560 10.40 22.23 21.29
N PRO A 561 10.49 21.21 22.15
CA PRO A 561 11.73 20.52 22.42
C PRO A 561 12.31 19.87 21.17
N LEU A 562 13.62 19.94 21.00
CA LEU A 562 14.32 19.23 19.92
C LEU A 562 14.33 17.73 20.17
N ILE A 563 14.18 16.96 19.12
CA ILE A 563 14.56 15.56 19.12
C ILE A 563 16.08 15.42 19.16
N PHE A 564 16.56 14.25 19.61
CA PHE A 564 18.00 14.03 19.82
C PHE A 564 18.84 14.25 18.56
N SER A 565 18.37 13.81 17.38
CA SER A 565 19.10 14.00 16.11
C SER A 565 19.36 15.48 15.81
N LEU A 566 18.39 16.36 16.02
CA LEU A 566 18.56 17.81 15.85
C LEU A 566 19.51 18.41 16.88
N SER A 567 19.43 17.98 18.13
CA SER A 567 20.34 18.40 19.19
C SER A 567 21.79 17.99 18.87
N ALA A 568 21.98 16.80 18.29
CA ALA A 568 23.28 16.31 17.85
C ALA A 568 23.84 17.11 16.69
N ILE A 569 23.04 17.39 15.66
CA ILE A 569 23.44 18.25 14.53
C ILE A 569 23.76 19.67 15.01
N TYR A 570 22.98 20.22 15.91
CA TYR A 570 23.25 21.55 16.49
C TYR A 570 24.60 21.59 17.22
N ALA A 571 24.88 20.57 18.03
CA ALA A 571 26.15 20.46 18.72
C ALA A 571 27.35 20.29 17.77
N ASP A 572 27.20 19.58 16.66
CA ASP A 572 28.24 19.46 15.61
C ASP A 572 28.58 20.81 14.97
N ILE A 573 27.59 21.69 14.78
CA ILE A 573 27.82 22.99 14.12
C ILE A 573 28.29 24.05 15.10
N LYS A 574 27.67 24.16 16.26
CA LYS A 574 27.98 25.21 17.27
C LYS A 574 29.12 24.87 18.22
N GLY A 575 29.45 23.59 18.33
CA GLY A 575 30.30 23.06 19.41
C GLY A 575 29.48 22.77 20.67
N GLY A 576 30.02 21.91 21.55
CA GLY A 576 29.39 21.46 22.78
C GLY A 576 28.99 19.98 22.71
N SER A 577 27.96 19.57 23.44
CA SER A 577 27.45 18.21 23.45
C SER A 577 25.95 18.18 23.17
N PRO A 578 25.40 17.11 22.58
CA PRO A 578 23.96 16.99 22.39
C PRO A 578 23.24 16.94 23.74
N ASN A 579 21.98 17.38 23.75
CA ASN A 579 21.17 17.35 24.93
C ASN A 579 20.63 15.93 25.19
N ASP A 580 21.19 15.22 26.17
CA ASP A 580 20.75 13.88 26.56
C ASP A 580 19.29 13.86 27.12
N SER A 581 18.77 15.01 27.57
CA SER A 581 17.36 15.16 27.98
C SER A 581 16.43 15.45 26.79
N ALA A 582 16.96 15.59 25.57
CA ALA A 582 16.12 15.81 24.38
C ALA A 582 15.10 14.69 24.23
N THR A 583 13.91 15.03 23.75
CA THR A 583 12.85 14.05 23.58
C THR A 583 13.22 13.05 22.48
N GLU A 584 12.64 11.87 22.55
CA GLU A 584 12.81 10.91 21.47
C GLU A 584 11.88 11.22 20.31
N GLY A 585 10.68 11.71 20.60
CA GLY A 585 9.67 12.08 19.61
C GLY A 585 9.43 11.01 18.56
N ILE A 586 9.02 11.42 17.37
CA ILE A 586 9.04 10.57 16.18
C ILE A 586 10.47 10.57 15.63
N ALA A 587 11.30 9.62 16.06
CA ALA A 587 12.68 9.49 15.64
C ALA A 587 12.82 8.41 14.54
N PHE A 588 12.92 8.85 13.28
CA PHE A 588 13.23 7.98 12.14
C PHE A 588 14.53 8.48 11.46
N PRO A 589 15.71 8.25 12.06
CA PRO A 589 16.95 8.73 11.48
C PRO A 589 17.24 8.00 10.16
N SER A 590 17.06 8.74 9.05
CA SER A 590 17.17 8.20 7.71
C SER A 590 18.07 9.03 6.79
N ARG A 591 18.27 10.31 7.14
CA ARG A 591 19.05 11.28 6.37
C ARG A 591 20.53 11.09 6.60
N ARG A 592 21.34 11.40 5.58
CA ARG A 592 22.80 11.33 5.66
C ARG A 592 23.36 12.20 6.81
N ILE A 593 22.81 13.40 6.98
CA ILE A 593 23.26 14.32 8.03
C ILE A 593 23.00 13.75 9.44
N GLU A 594 21.85 13.11 9.66
CA GLU A 594 21.55 12.45 10.93
C GLU A 594 22.52 11.30 11.20
N MET A 595 22.73 10.42 10.19
CA MET A 595 23.65 9.27 10.35
C MET A 595 25.07 9.71 10.63
N ASN A 596 25.55 10.79 9.99
CA ASN A 596 26.90 11.34 10.23
C ASN A 596 27.02 11.89 11.65
N SER A 597 26.06 12.71 12.08
CA SER A 597 26.02 13.28 13.43
C SER A 597 25.92 12.19 14.50
N LEU A 598 24.96 11.26 14.34
CA LEU A 598 24.81 10.14 15.27
C LEU A 598 26.07 9.24 15.32
N SER A 599 26.76 9.04 14.18
CA SER A 599 28.00 8.29 14.14
C SER A 599 29.14 9.01 14.89
N HIS A 600 29.22 10.34 14.75
CA HIS A 600 30.18 11.14 15.52
C HIS A 600 29.94 10.95 17.03
N TRP A 601 28.72 11.21 17.49
CA TRP A 601 28.40 11.18 18.92
C TRP A 601 28.37 9.77 19.51
N ALA A 602 28.06 8.75 18.74
CA ALA A 602 28.17 7.36 19.16
C ALA A 602 29.64 6.98 19.49
N LYS A 603 30.60 7.45 18.66
CA LYS A 603 32.02 7.29 18.89
C LYS A 603 32.52 8.05 20.15
N GLN A 604 31.86 9.16 20.48
CA GLN A 604 32.11 9.92 21.72
C GLN A 604 31.43 9.31 22.95
N GLY A 605 30.76 8.16 22.81
CA GLY A 605 30.13 7.42 23.90
C GLY A 605 28.69 7.81 24.24
N SER A 606 28.02 8.66 23.44
CA SER A 606 26.60 8.97 23.64
C SER A 606 25.73 7.73 23.42
N ARG A 607 25.04 7.28 24.46
CA ARG A 607 24.20 6.08 24.46
C ARG A 607 22.95 6.27 23.55
N LYS A 608 22.34 7.47 23.55
CA LYS A 608 21.22 7.79 22.65
C LYS A 608 21.68 7.77 21.20
N ALA A 609 22.83 8.33 20.88
CA ALA A 609 23.38 8.26 19.54
C ALA A 609 23.63 6.82 19.08
N GLN A 610 24.18 5.97 19.96
CA GLN A 610 24.39 4.54 19.67
C GLN A 610 23.06 3.82 19.40
N LEU A 611 22.03 4.06 20.21
CA LEU A 611 20.72 3.45 20.03
C LEU A 611 20.11 3.86 18.66
N LEU A 612 20.03 5.16 18.37
CA LEU A 612 19.41 5.71 17.16
C LEU A 612 20.21 5.38 15.89
N LEU A 613 21.54 5.42 15.98
CA LEU A 613 22.41 4.99 14.88
C LEU A 613 22.21 3.51 14.58
N GLY A 614 22.08 2.68 15.60
CA GLY A 614 21.75 1.26 15.45
C GLY A 614 20.43 1.07 14.67
N CYS A 615 19.38 1.83 15.02
CA CYS A 615 18.11 1.79 14.28
C CYS A 615 18.27 2.19 12.81
N ALA A 616 19.00 3.27 12.53
CA ALA A 616 19.25 3.72 11.16
C ALA A 616 20.06 2.68 10.34
N LEU A 617 21.08 2.11 10.95
CA LEU A 617 21.93 1.08 10.33
C LEU A 617 21.14 -0.21 10.06
N TYR A 618 20.30 -0.63 11.03
CA TYR A 618 19.45 -1.80 10.86
C TYR A 618 18.46 -1.64 9.70
N ALA A 619 17.76 -0.50 9.65
CA ALA A 619 16.84 -0.18 8.57
C ALA A 619 17.50 -0.18 7.18
N LYS A 620 18.82 0.13 7.13
CA LYS A 620 19.62 0.13 5.90
C LYS A 620 20.36 -1.20 5.63
N GLY A 621 20.12 -2.25 6.44
CA GLY A 621 20.68 -3.59 6.25
C GLY A 621 22.12 -3.76 6.76
N HIS A 622 22.65 -2.82 7.56
CA HIS A 622 23.95 -2.96 8.23
C HIS A 622 23.79 -3.68 9.59
N TYR A 623 23.23 -4.91 9.56
CA TYR A 623 22.79 -5.63 10.76
C TYR A 623 23.89 -5.84 11.81
N GLU A 624 25.09 -6.26 11.37
CA GLU A 624 26.21 -6.52 12.29
C GLU A 624 26.65 -5.25 13.01
N LYS A 625 26.67 -4.11 12.30
CA LYS A 625 27.03 -2.82 12.91
C LYS A 625 25.97 -2.35 13.91
N ALA A 626 24.69 -2.55 13.58
CA ALA A 626 23.60 -2.22 14.48
C ALA A 626 23.63 -3.07 15.76
N VAL A 627 23.81 -4.38 15.60
CA VAL A 627 23.95 -5.34 16.70
C VAL A 627 25.09 -4.94 17.64
N ALA A 628 26.28 -4.64 17.09
CA ALA A 628 27.44 -4.24 17.91
C ALA A 628 27.17 -2.98 18.75
N LEU A 629 26.39 -2.04 18.26
CA LEU A 629 25.98 -0.84 19.02
C LEU A 629 25.00 -1.20 20.15
N TRP A 630 24.03 -2.07 19.88
CA TRP A 630 22.99 -2.41 20.84
C TRP A 630 23.44 -3.40 21.91
N GLU A 631 24.40 -4.31 21.62
CA GLU A 631 24.97 -5.24 22.62
C GLU A 631 25.56 -4.49 23.83
N GLY A 632 26.21 -3.34 23.61
CA GLY A 632 26.71 -2.48 24.66
C GLY A 632 25.64 -1.75 25.50
N LEU A 633 24.38 -1.73 25.03
CA LEU A 633 23.31 -0.98 25.67
C LEU A 633 22.22 -1.87 26.30
N SER A 634 22.10 -3.13 25.90
CA SER A 634 20.96 -4.01 26.19
C SER A 634 20.69 -4.20 27.69
N SER A 635 21.73 -4.17 28.53
CA SER A 635 21.56 -4.35 29.97
C SER A 635 20.91 -3.17 30.71
N THR A 636 20.74 -2.01 30.04
CA THR A 636 20.28 -0.77 30.66
C THR A 636 19.21 -0.03 29.81
N ASP A 637 19.00 -0.45 28.58
CA ASP A 637 17.99 0.13 27.70
C ASP A 637 17.12 -0.99 27.10
N TYR A 638 15.84 -1.02 27.47
CA TYR A 638 14.88 -2.03 27.00
C TYR A 638 14.73 -2.07 25.48
N ARG A 639 14.88 -0.90 24.81
CA ARG A 639 14.77 -0.81 23.33
C ARG A 639 15.95 -1.50 22.66
N ALA A 640 17.15 -1.31 23.20
CA ALA A 640 18.34 -2.01 22.71
C ALA A 640 18.21 -3.52 22.88
N ALA A 641 17.76 -3.99 24.04
CA ALA A 641 17.50 -5.42 24.29
C ALA A 641 16.43 -5.98 23.32
N ARG A 642 15.31 -5.28 23.16
CA ARG A 642 14.26 -5.63 22.21
C ARG A 642 14.76 -5.65 20.77
N ASN A 643 15.51 -4.62 20.33
CA ASN A 643 16.05 -4.53 18.96
C ASN A 643 17.06 -5.64 18.66
N LEU A 644 17.87 -6.03 19.65
CA LEU A 644 18.75 -7.21 19.54
C LEU A 644 17.95 -8.49 19.35
N ALA A 645 16.86 -8.67 20.12
CA ALA A 645 15.99 -9.83 19.97
C ALA A 645 15.43 -9.92 18.55
N VAL A 646 14.97 -8.80 17.98
CA VAL A 646 14.50 -8.71 16.59
C VAL A 646 15.60 -9.07 15.59
N ALA A 647 16.80 -8.51 15.75
CA ALA A 647 17.93 -8.77 14.86
C ALA A 647 18.38 -10.24 14.91
N TYR A 648 18.46 -10.81 16.10
CA TYR A 648 18.86 -12.19 16.32
C TYR A 648 17.86 -13.19 15.74
N TYR A 649 16.55 -12.91 15.87
CA TYR A 649 15.51 -13.73 15.30
C TYR A 649 15.51 -13.69 13.77
N SER A 650 15.51 -12.47 13.21
CA SER A 650 15.24 -12.25 11.79
C SER A 650 16.46 -12.39 10.88
N HIS A 651 17.67 -12.07 11.37
CA HIS A 651 18.87 -11.94 10.53
C HIS A 651 20.11 -12.73 10.99
N MET A 652 20.24 -13.02 12.31
CA MET A 652 21.50 -13.57 12.84
C MET A 652 21.46 -15.06 13.15
N ASP A 653 20.33 -15.73 13.02
CA ASP A 653 20.13 -17.15 13.37
C ASP A 653 20.50 -17.50 14.83
N ARG A 654 20.33 -16.53 15.74
CA ARG A 654 20.62 -16.66 17.18
C ARG A 654 19.33 -16.81 17.99
N LYS A 655 18.40 -17.67 17.52
CA LYS A 655 17.05 -17.80 18.08
C LYS A 655 17.01 -18.16 19.56
N ASN A 656 18.00 -18.89 20.06
CA ASN A 656 18.08 -19.27 21.47
C ASN A 656 18.31 -18.09 22.44
N GLU A 657 18.79 -16.96 21.94
CA GLU A 657 19.09 -15.76 22.75
C GLU A 657 17.93 -14.76 22.74
N VAL A 658 16.90 -15.00 21.90
CA VAL A 658 15.80 -14.04 21.70
C VAL A 658 14.94 -13.87 22.95
N LEU A 659 14.44 -14.97 23.53
CA LEU A 659 13.62 -14.92 24.75
C LEU A 659 14.35 -14.30 25.94
N PRO A 660 15.61 -14.68 26.27
CA PRO A 660 16.36 -14.00 27.30
C PRO A 660 16.47 -12.48 27.11
N LEU A 661 16.63 -12.00 25.89
CA LEU A 661 16.67 -10.56 25.58
C LEU A 661 15.31 -9.87 25.77
N LEU A 662 14.21 -10.52 25.41
CA LEU A 662 12.87 -10.00 25.64
C LEU A 662 12.52 -9.97 27.13
N GLU A 663 12.91 -11.00 27.89
CA GLU A 663 12.81 -11.03 29.36
C GLU A 663 13.62 -9.90 30.00
N GLN A 664 14.83 -9.67 29.50
CA GLN A 664 15.65 -8.54 29.93
C GLN A 664 14.96 -7.19 29.64
N ALA A 665 14.39 -7.03 28.44
CA ALA A 665 13.64 -5.83 28.08
C ALA A 665 12.42 -5.62 29.01
N LEU A 666 11.67 -6.69 29.31
CA LEU A 666 10.55 -6.66 30.25
C LEU A 666 11.00 -6.37 31.69
N SER A 667 12.17 -6.84 32.11
CA SER A 667 12.70 -6.50 33.44
C SER A 667 13.00 -5.00 33.58
N LEU A 668 13.39 -4.34 32.48
CA LEU A 668 13.64 -2.90 32.41
C LEU A 668 12.35 -2.08 32.25
N LYS A 669 11.30 -2.66 31.62
CA LYS A 669 9.99 -2.03 31.40
C LYS A 669 8.84 -3.03 31.57
N PRO A 670 8.47 -3.38 32.81
CA PRO A 670 7.62 -4.56 33.08
C PRO A 670 6.20 -4.53 32.52
N ASN A 671 5.61 -3.35 32.35
CA ASN A 671 4.19 -3.19 31.93
C ASN A 671 4.05 -2.68 30.48
N ASP A 672 5.08 -2.88 29.66
CA ASP A 672 5.01 -2.50 28.27
C ASP A 672 4.24 -3.56 27.47
N GLU A 673 3.02 -3.22 27.01
CA GLU A 673 2.16 -4.15 26.29
C GLU A 673 2.77 -4.60 24.95
N GLN A 674 3.61 -3.78 24.30
CA GLN A 674 4.29 -4.19 23.07
C GLN A 674 5.29 -5.31 23.35
N LEU A 675 6.08 -5.17 24.43
CA LEU A 675 7.02 -6.21 24.85
C LEU A 675 6.30 -7.48 25.29
N ILE A 676 5.17 -7.36 26.00
CA ILE A 676 4.35 -8.52 26.39
C ILE A 676 3.85 -9.25 25.15
N PHE A 677 3.29 -8.52 24.18
CA PHE A 677 2.84 -9.09 22.91
C PHE A 677 3.99 -9.79 22.18
N GLU A 678 5.10 -9.09 21.95
CA GLU A 678 6.24 -9.64 21.20
C GLU A 678 6.82 -10.88 21.89
N THR A 679 6.87 -10.89 23.23
CA THR A 679 7.36 -12.05 23.99
C THR A 679 6.46 -13.26 23.81
N VAL A 680 5.15 -13.14 24.02
CA VAL A 680 4.23 -14.28 23.87
C VAL A 680 4.13 -14.77 22.44
N TYR A 681 4.18 -13.85 21.46
CA TYR A 681 4.25 -14.19 20.04
C TYR A 681 5.49 -15.02 19.71
N VAL A 682 6.67 -14.55 20.13
CA VAL A 682 7.95 -15.25 19.91
C VAL A 682 7.99 -16.59 20.66
N MET A 683 7.46 -16.66 21.88
CA MET A 683 7.28 -17.95 22.58
C MET A 683 6.50 -18.96 21.71
N GLY A 684 5.42 -18.51 21.05
CA GLY A 684 4.66 -19.34 20.13
C GLY A 684 5.46 -19.78 18.91
N LYS A 685 6.17 -18.83 18.28
CA LYS A 685 7.01 -19.10 17.09
C LYS A 685 8.21 -20.00 17.38
N LEU A 686 8.70 -19.99 18.61
CA LEU A 686 9.80 -20.87 19.07
C LEU A 686 9.28 -22.21 19.65
N GLY A 687 7.96 -22.44 19.63
CA GLY A 687 7.36 -23.71 20.07
C GLY A 687 7.33 -23.90 21.58
N VAL A 688 7.38 -22.83 22.37
CA VAL A 688 7.21 -22.89 23.82
C VAL A 688 5.85 -23.44 24.16
N ALA A 689 5.79 -24.34 25.16
CA ALA A 689 4.57 -25.05 25.52
C ALA A 689 3.40 -24.09 25.80
N PRO A 690 2.19 -24.39 25.29
CA PRO A 690 1.04 -23.50 25.47
C PRO A 690 0.72 -23.15 26.92
N ILE A 691 0.95 -24.08 27.85
CA ILE A 691 0.74 -23.87 29.29
C ILE A 691 1.72 -22.82 29.85
N GLU A 692 2.96 -22.79 29.39
CA GLU A 692 3.96 -21.79 29.81
C GLU A 692 3.56 -20.40 29.26
N ARG A 693 3.06 -20.33 28.04
CA ARG A 693 2.54 -19.08 27.44
C ARG A 693 1.33 -18.56 28.23
N ILE A 694 0.40 -19.44 28.64
CA ILE A 694 -0.73 -19.09 29.51
C ILE A 694 -0.24 -18.58 30.85
N SER A 695 0.77 -19.22 31.45
CA SER A 695 1.37 -18.79 32.73
C SER A 695 1.99 -17.40 32.60
N PHE A 696 2.74 -17.16 31.52
CA PHE A 696 3.32 -15.86 31.22
C PHE A 696 2.25 -14.75 31.14
N LEU A 697 1.18 -14.98 30.37
CA LEU A 697 0.08 -14.03 30.23
C LEU A 697 -0.67 -13.78 31.54
N ASN A 698 -0.88 -14.82 32.36
CA ASN A 698 -1.48 -14.68 33.68
C ASN A 698 -0.67 -13.77 34.60
N ASN A 699 0.68 -13.87 34.55
CA ASN A 699 1.58 -13.05 35.35
C ASN A 699 1.53 -11.56 34.97
N HIS A 700 1.14 -11.25 33.72
CA HIS A 700 1.04 -9.88 33.19
C HIS A 700 -0.41 -9.38 33.05
N LYS A 701 -1.40 -10.13 33.54
CA LYS A 701 -2.83 -9.88 33.31
C LYS A 701 -3.28 -8.44 33.60
N SER A 702 -2.75 -7.82 34.65
CA SER A 702 -3.13 -6.45 35.05
C SER A 702 -2.65 -5.37 34.09
N ALA A 703 -1.67 -5.67 33.24
CA ALA A 703 -1.12 -4.74 32.26
C ALA A 703 -1.72 -4.92 30.85
N ILE A 704 -2.57 -5.93 30.62
CA ILE A 704 -3.07 -6.30 29.28
C ILE A 704 -4.39 -5.62 28.98
N SER A 705 -4.39 -4.77 27.95
CA SER A 705 -5.60 -4.14 27.39
C SER A 705 -5.75 -4.40 25.88
N ARG A 706 -4.67 -4.74 25.17
CA ARG A 706 -4.61 -4.88 23.71
C ARG A 706 -5.28 -6.14 23.20
N ASP A 707 -5.99 -6.01 22.08
CA ASP A 707 -6.72 -7.12 21.44
C ASP A 707 -5.78 -8.20 20.87
N ASP A 708 -4.62 -7.83 20.34
CA ASP A 708 -3.64 -8.78 19.81
C ASP A 708 -3.05 -9.70 20.89
N ILE A 709 -2.86 -9.21 22.11
CA ILE A 709 -2.43 -10.04 23.24
C ILE A 709 -3.56 -11.00 23.65
N MET A 710 -4.82 -10.55 23.60
CA MET A 710 -5.96 -11.42 23.88
C MET A 710 -6.09 -12.54 22.85
N LEU A 711 -5.75 -12.26 21.59
CA LEU A 711 -5.70 -13.29 20.55
C LEU A 711 -4.59 -14.32 20.80
N GLU A 712 -3.42 -13.88 21.24
CA GLU A 712 -2.35 -14.82 21.66
C GLU A 712 -2.78 -15.69 22.84
N TRP A 713 -3.55 -15.10 23.75
CA TRP A 713 -4.07 -15.85 24.89
C TRP A 713 -5.10 -16.91 24.45
N ALA A 714 -6.04 -16.54 23.56
CA ALA A 714 -7.00 -17.49 22.99
C ALA A 714 -6.28 -18.60 22.20
N ARG A 715 -5.25 -18.27 21.42
CA ARG A 715 -4.39 -19.22 20.72
C ARG A 715 -3.73 -20.21 21.69
N ALA A 716 -3.16 -19.70 22.77
CA ALA A 716 -2.54 -20.54 23.78
C ALA A 716 -3.54 -21.49 24.46
N TYR A 717 -4.76 -21.02 24.75
CA TYR A 717 -5.85 -21.86 25.26
C TYR A 717 -6.24 -22.95 24.26
N ASN A 718 -6.42 -22.59 22.98
CA ASN A 718 -6.75 -23.54 21.92
C ASN A 718 -5.70 -24.65 21.82
N MET A 719 -4.42 -24.27 21.80
CA MET A 719 -3.31 -25.22 21.71
C MET A 719 -3.08 -26.02 23.01
N ALA A 720 -3.59 -25.56 24.15
CA ALA A 720 -3.56 -26.28 25.42
C ALA A 720 -4.76 -27.24 25.63
N GLY A 721 -5.67 -27.37 24.66
CA GLY A 721 -6.91 -28.17 24.82
C GLY A 721 -7.91 -27.55 25.80
N GLN A 722 -7.84 -26.22 25.98
CA GLN A 722 -8.74 -25.45 26.86
C GLN A 722 -9.69 -24.58 26.03
N GLU A 723 -10.33 -25.18 25.02
CA GLU A 723 -11.11 -24.48 23.99
C GLU A 723 -12.27 -23.69 24.59
N ASP A 724 -12.89 -24.19 25.69
CA ASP A 724 -13.97 -23.45 26.35
C ASP A 724 -13.50 -22.13 26.95
N LYS A 725 -12.26 -22.06 27.47
CA LYS A 725 -11.68 -20.80 27.96
C LYS A 725 -11.36 -19.85 26.82
N ALA A 726 -10.92 -20.35 25.67
CA ALA A 726 -10.72 -19.52 24.49
C ALA A 726 -12.05 -18.90 24.02
N ILE A 727 -13.13 -19.71 23.97
CA ILE A 727 -14.47 -19.26 23.58
C ILE A 727 -14.99 -18.21 24.57
N GLU A 728 -14.84 -18.45 25.89
CA GLU A 728 -15.25 -17.52 26.95
C GLU A 728 -14.51 -16.19 26.83
N LEU A 729 -13.19 -16.22 26.67
CA LEU A 729 -12.34 -15.03 26.48
C LEU A 729 -12.79 -14.19 25.27
N LEU A 730 -13.01 -14.87 24.13
CA LEU A 730 -13.38 -14.19 22.88
C LEU A 730 -14.82 -13.64 22.93
N ARG A 731 -15.76 -14.33 23.58
CA ARG A 731 -17.14 -13.85 23.75
C ARG A 731 -17.28 -12.73 24.77
N GLY A 732 -16.37 -12.67 25.74
CA GLY A 732 -16.41 -11.72 26.84
C GLY A 732 -15.88 -10.31 26.50
N ARG A 733 -15.47 -10.05 25.24
CA ARG A 733 -14.85 -8.80 24.84
C ARG A 733 -15.34 -8.33 23.47
N ASN A 734 -15.48 -7.05 23.28
CA ASN A 734 -15.66 -6.43 21.96
C ASN A 734 -14.29 -6.17 21.34
N PHE A 735 -14.04 -6.78 20.18
CA PHE A 735 -12.81 -6.60 19.41
C PHE A 735 -13.01 -5.52 18.36
N VAL A 736 -11.96 -4.74 18.15
CA VAL A 736 -11.91 -3.74 17.07
C VAL A 736 -11.16 -4.36 15.89
N PRO A 737 -11.75 -4.39 14.68
CA PRO A 737 -11.05 -4.90 13.51
C PRO A 737 -9.85 -4.03 13.18
N ALA A 738 -8.76 -4.67 12.78
CA ALA A 738 -7.55 -3.99 12.32
C ALA A 738 -7.24 -4.43 10.91
N GLU A 739 -6.94 -3.49 10.02
CA GLU A 739 -6.52 -3.80 8.67
C GLU A 739 -5.29 -4.72 8.70
N GLY A 740 -5.42 -5.85 8.00
CA GLY A 740 -4.42 -6.90 7.98
C GLY A 740 -4.50 -7.93 9.08
N GLY A 741 -5.35 -7.75 10.04
CA GLY A 741 -5.68 -8.72 11.09
C GLY A 741 -7.13 -9.19 11.05
N GLU A 742 -7.84 -8.93 9.96
CA GLU A 742 -9.30 -9.06 9.82
C GLU A 742 -9.84 -10.46 10.13
N HIS A 743 -9.00 -11.48 9.93
CA HIS A 743 -9.40 -12.88 10.19
C HIS A 743 -8.97 -13.39 11.56
N ALA A 744 -8.04 -12.72 12.20
CA ALA A 744 -7.34 -13.28 13.35
C ALA A 744 -8.28 -13.66 14.50
N VAL A 745 -9.24 -12.79 14.82
CA VAL A 745 -10.22 -13.04 15.88
C VAL A 745 -11.18 -14.16 15.51
N ALA A 746 -11.75 -14.08 14.29
CA ALA A 746 -12.65 -15.10 13.76
C ALA A 746 -11.98 -16.47 13.71
N GLU A 747 -10.73 -16.53 13.27
CA GLU A 747 -9.94 -17.76 13.17
C GLU A 747 -9.78 -18.43 14.55
N GLN A 748 -9.39 -17.67 15.58
CA GLN A 748 -9.26 -18.24 16.93
C GLN A 748 -10.59 -18.80 17.45
N TYR A 749 -11.69 -18.10 17.22
CA TYR A 749 -13.03 -18.54 17.62
C TYR A 749 -13.47 -19.81 16.88
N MET A 750 -13.31 -19.82 15.58
CA MET A 750 -13.64 -20.96 14.74
C MET A 750 -12.80 -22.20 15.11
N PHE A 751 -11.49 -22.01 15.29
CA PHE A 751 -10.59 -23.08 15.68
C PHE A 751 -10.90 -23.65 17.07
N ALA A 752 -11.32 -22.83 18.03
CA ALA A 752 -11.75 -23.33 19.34
C ALA A 752 -12.87 -24.37 19.19
N TYR A 753 -13.91 -24.05 18.42
CA TYR A 753 -14.99 -24.99 18.13
C TYR A 753 -14.55 -26.18 17.27
N PHE A 754 -13.64 -25.95 16.32
CA PHE A 754 -13.07 -27.01 15.48
C PHE A 754 -12.35 -28.07 16.30
N LEU A 755 -11.43 -27.66 17.16
CA LEU A 755 -10.66 -28.57 18.04
C LEU A 755 -11.58 -29.30 19.01
N LYS A 756 -12.54 -28.59 19.62
CA LYS A 756 -13.56 -29.19 20.50
C LYS A 756 -14.40 -30.23 19.75
N GLY A 757 -14.85 -29.90 18.54
CA GLY A 757 -15.62 -30.83 17.70
C GLY A 757 -14.83 -32.08 17.33
N ARG A 758 -13.55 -31.90 16.90
CA ARG A 758 -12.68 -33.06 16.60
C ARG A 758 -12.44 -33.97 17.81
N ARG A 759 -12.28 -33.40 19.00
CA ARG A 759 -12.15 -34.16 20.25
C ARG A 759 -13.43 -34.95 20.56
N LEU A 760 -14.59 -34.30 20.44
CA LEU A 760 -15.88 -34.94 20.66
C LEU A 760 -16.16 -36.10 19.67
N MET A 761 -15.69 -35.97 18.41
CA MET A 761 -15.75 -37.10 17.46
C MET A 761 -14.93 -38.29 17.95
N LYS A 762 -13.72 -38.08 18.49
CA LYS A 762 -12.93 -39.18 19.08
C LYS A 762 -13.61 -39.83 20.28
N GLU A 763 -14.38 -39.05 21.02
CA GLU A 763 -15.23 -39.56 22.13
C GLU A 763 -16.54 -40.21 21.67
N ASN A 764 -16.75 -40.32 20.35
CA ASN A 764 -17.97 -40.82 19.73
C ASN A 764 -19.25 -40.03 20.08
N LYS A 765 -19.12 -38.74 20.41
CA LYS A 765 -20.23 -37.82 20.70
C LYS A 765 -20.58 -37.01 19.43
N MET A 766 -21.14 -37.72 18.42
CA MET A 766 -21.30 -37.15 17.08
C MET A 766 -22.26 -35.97 17.02
N GLN A 767 -23.34 -35.96 17.84
CA GLN A 767 -24.27 -34.81 17.84
C GLN A 767 -23.59 -33.55 18.41
N GLU A 768 -22.93 -33.68 19.56
CA GLU A 768 -22.22 -32.54 20.17
C GLU A 768 -21.09 -32.03 19.26
N ALA A 769 -20.44 -32.93 18.54
CA ALA A 769 -19.40 -32.55 17.55
C ALA A 769 -20.01 -31.78 16.38
N ALA A 770 -21.12 -32.23 15.80
CA ALA A 770 -21.85 -31.54 14.74
C ALA A 770 -22.25 -30.10 15.17
N ASP A 771 -22.78 -29.99 16.42
CA ASP A 771 -23.17 -28.69 16.98
C ASP A 771 -21.97 -27.75 17.11
N CYS A 772 -20.80 -28.27 17.49
CA CYS A 772 -19.55 -27.45 17.51
C CYS A 772 -19.16 -26.99 16.12
N PHE A 773 -19.14 -27.86 15.12
CA PHE A 773 -18.79 -27.45 13.73
C PHE A 773 -19.79 -26.45 13.15
N LYS A 774 -21.07 -26.59 13.47
CA LYS A 774 -22.10 -25.64 13.11
C LYS A 774 -21.91 -24.29 13.80
N ALA A 775 -21.59 -24.29 15.11
CA ALA A 775 -21.32 -23.06 15.88
C ALA A 775 -20.13 -22.29 15.35
N ALA A 776 -19.08 -22.99 14.87
CA ALA A 776 -17.91 -22.37 14.24
C ALA A 776 -18.26 -21.55 12.98
N GLN A 777 -19.37 -21.87 12.30
CA GLN A 777 -19.80 -21.19 11.06
C GLN A 777 -20.60 -19.90 11.34
N THR A 778 -20.89 -19.59 12.60
CA THR A 778 -21.65 -18.41 13.00
C THR A 778 -20.81 -17.54 13.92
N LEU A 779 -20.40 -16.38 13.43
CA LEU A 779 -19.56 -15.45 14.18
C LEU A 779 -20.43 -14.47 14.97
N PRO A 780 -20.22 -14.32 16.31
CA PRO A 780 -20.90 -13.30 17.08
C PRO A 780 -20.36 -11.90 16.76
N GLN A 781 -21.23 -10.90 16.85
CA GLN A 781 -20.90 -9.51 16.45
C GLN A 781 -19.76 -8.90 17.26
N ASN A 782 -19.63 -9.25 18.53
CA ASN A 782 -18.58 -8.74 19.42
C ASN A 782 -17.15 -9.06 18.95
N LEU A 783 -16.98 -10.01 18.03
CA LEU A 783 -15.66 -10.33 17.47
C LEU A 783 -15.16 -9.23 16.52
N GLY A 784 -16.03 -8.30 16.09
CA GLY A 784 -15.65 -7.20 15.19
C GLY A 784 -15.14 -7.66 13.83
N ALA A 785 -15.31 -8.93 13.48
CA ALA A 785 -14.80 -9.54 12.27
C ALA A 785 -15.84 -10.48 11.63
N GLY A 786 -15.99 -10.39 10.32
CA GLY A 786 -16.77 -11.30 9.50
C GLY A 786 -15.89 -12.33 8.79
N LEU A 787 -16.53 -13.26 8.09
CA LEU A 787 -15.82 -14.16 7.18
C LEU A 787 -15.60 -13.47 5.82
N TRP A 788 -14.34 -13.27 5.48
CA TRP A 788 -13.96 -12.73 4.17
C TRP A 788 -14.28 -13.69 3.04
N ASN A 789 -14.22 -14.97 3.31
CA ASN A 789 -14.36 -15.98 2.28
C ASN A 789 -15.09 -17.21 2.82
N ILE A 790 -16.22 -17.56 2.19
CA ILE A 790 -17.01 -18.75 2.55
C ILE A 790 -16.24 -20.06 2.32
N VAL A 791 -15.19 -20.06 1.49
CA VAL A 791 -14.31 -21.22 1.31
C VAL A 791 -13.64 -21.63 2.62
N ARG A 792 -13.42 -20.69 3.54
CA ARG A 792 -12.90 -20.98 4.89
C ARG A 792 -13.83 -21.82 5.75
N LEU A 793 -15.11 -21.95 5.38
CA LEU A 793 -16.06 -22.86 6.03
C LEU A 793 -15.85 -24.33 5.66
N VAL A 794 -15.09 -24.64 4.64
CA VAL A 794 -14.93 -26.00 4.11
C VAL A 794 -14.52 -27.03 5.15
N PRO A 795 -13.49 -26.81 6.00
CA PRO A 795 -13.14 -27.80 7.02
C PRO A 795 -14.29 -28.09 7.99
N PHE A 796 -15.00 -27.05 8.41
CA PHE A 796 -16.11 -27.15 9.36
C PHE A 796 -17.31 -27.88 8.74
N LYS A 797 -17.67 -27.53 7.52
CA LYS A 797 -18.75 -28.19 6.76
C LYS A 797 -18.46 -29.67 6.50
N TYR A 798 -17.20 -29.99 6.18
CA TYR A 798 -16.80 -31.38 5.98
C TYR A 798 -17.00 -32.20 7.25
N TYR A 799 -16.47 -31.76 8.40
CA TYR A 799 -16.61 -32.51 9.63
C TYR A 799 -18.02 -32.50 10.18
N GLU A 800 -18.81 -31.45 9.98
CA GLU A 800 -20.26 -31.44 10.26
C GLU A 800 -20.96 -32.52 9.43
N ALA A 801 -20.69 -32.59 8.12
CA ALA A 801 -21.26 -33.59 7.22
C ALA A 801 -20.92 -35.04 7.65
N VAL A 802 -19.67 -35.29 8.02
CA VAL A 802 -19.26 -36.62 8.54
C VAL A 802 -20.04 -36.99 9.80
N CYS A 803 -20.22 -36.05 10.73
CA CYS A 803 -21.04 -36.30 11.93
C CYS A 803 -22.51 -36.54 11.58
N LEU A 804 -23.10 -35.70 10.71
CA LEU A 804 -24.51 -35.88 10.27
C LEU A 804 -24.75 -37.23 9.58
N LYS A 805 -23.81 -37.65 8.73
CA LYS A 805 -23.87 -38.97 8.09
C LYS A 805 -23.87 -40.11 9.11
N SER A 806 -22.98 -40.01 10.14
CA SER A 806 -22.94 -40.97 11.23
C SER A 806 -24.23 -41.02 12.07
N LEU A 807 -24.98 -39.92 12.10
CA LEU A 807 -26.28 -39.82 12.76
C LEU A 807 -27.46 -40.19 11.86
N GLY A 808 -27.21 -40.68 10.63
CA GLY A 808 -28.25 -41.06 9.67
C GLY A 808 -28.97 -39.89 8.98
N GLN A 809 -28.43 -38.67 9.06
CA GLN A 809 -28.95 -37.45 8.43
C GLN A 809 -28.29 -37.23 7.06
N GLU A 810 -28.45 -38.21 6.16
CA GLU A 810 -27.70 -38.24 4.87
C GLU A 810 -28.00 -37.05 3.98
N ASP A 811 -29.25 -36.57 3.91
CA ASP A 811 -29.60 -35.41 3.05
C ASP A 811 -28.80 -34.15 3.44
N LYS A 812 -28.74 -33.84 4.74
CA LYS A 812 -27.97 -32.67 5.23
C LYS A 812 -26.47 -32.85 5.07
N ALA A 813 -25.99 -34.10 5.21
CA ALA A 813 -24.57 -34.39 4.98
C ALA A 813 -24.21 -34.15 3.51
N ASN A 814 -25.06 -34.60 2.57
CA ASN A 814 -24.87 -34.42 1.14
C ASN A 814 -24.93 -32.94 0.74
N GLU A 815 -25.82 -32.12 1.31
CA GLU A 815 -25.83 -30.66 1.09
C GLU A 815 -24.45 -30.03 1.37
N ASN A 816 -23.81 -30.43 2.47
CA ASN A 816 -22.47 -29.92 2.79
C ASN A 816 -21.38 -30.50 1.86
N PHE A 817 -21.45 -31.78 1.48
CA PHE A 817 -20.51 -32.37 0.53
C PHE A 817 -20.63 -31.73 -0.87
N ASP A 818 -21.84 -31.47 -1.33
CA ASP A 818 -22.12 -30.82 -2.62
C ASP A 818 -21.62 -29.35 -2.61
N PHE A 819 -21.83 -28.65 -1.50
CA PHE A 819 -21.26 -27.33 -1.33
C PHE A 819 -19.73 -27.34 -1.53
N ILE A 820 -19.02 -28.27 -0.88
CA ILE A 820 -17.54 -28.33 -0.96
C ILE A 820 -17.08 -28.73 -2.36
N THR A 821 -17.70 -29.74 -2.96
CA THR A 821 -17.31 -30.23 -4.30
C THR A 821 -17.69 -29.28 -5.42
N GLY A 822 -18.69 -28.42 -5.18
CA GLY A 822 -19.11 -27.36 -6.10
C GLY A 822 -18.20 -26.13 -6.12
N ILE A 823 -17.28 -25.99 -5.15
CA ILE A 823 -16.32 -24.88 -5.13
C ILE A 823 -15.25 -25.13 -6.19
N GLU A 824 -15.18 -24.24 -7.17
CA GLU A 824 -14.05 -24.19 -8.09
C GLU A 824 -13.03 -23.17 -7.57
N VAL A 825 -11.78 -23.62 -7.47
CA VAL A 825 -10.68 -22.76 -7.02
C VAL A 825 -10.34 -21.84 -8.18
N ASP A 826 -10.60 -20.55 -8.03
CA ASP A 826 -9.89 -19.55 -8.79
C ASP A 826 -8.46 -19.50 -8.25
N TYR A 827 -7.51 -20.02 -9.02
CA TYR A 827 -6.09 -20.08 -8.67
C TYR A 827 -5.52 -18.68 -8.33
N PHE A 828 -6.18 -17.64 -8.79
CA PHE A 828 -5.72 -16.25 -8.70
C PHE A 828 -6.40 -15.42 -7.60
N SER A 829 -7.41 -15.94 -6.92
CA SER A 829 -7.98 -15.19 -5.80
C SER A 829 -7.07 -15.36 -4.57
N ASN A 830 -6.77 -14.27 -3.89
CA ASN A 830 -6.05 -14.28 -2.60
C ASN A 830 -6.79 -15.04 -1.48
N MET A 831 -7.92 -15.57 -1.79
CA MET A 831 -8.87 -16.16 -0.88
C MET A 831 -8.84 -17.69 -0.91
N ASN A 832 -7.77 -18.26 -1.44
CA ASN A 832 -7.59 -19.70 -1.51
C ASN A 832 -7.51 -20.33 -0.12
N LEU A 833 -8.23 -21.41 0.05
CA LEU A 833 -7.96 -22.42 1.07
C LEU A 833 -7.03 -23.47 0.42
N PRO A 834 -5.74 -23.52 0.77
CA PRO A 834 -4.79 -24.44 0.14
C PRO A 834 -5.19 -25.90 0.29
N GLU A 835 -5.90 -26.23 1.37
CA GLU A 835 -6.42 -27.55 1.71
C GLU A 835 -7.71 -27.92 0.97
N LEU A 836 -8.31 -27.02 0.20
CA LEU A 836 -9.58 -27.30 -0.48
C LEU A 836 -9.53 -28.58 -1.34
N PRO A 837 -8.47 -28.84 -2.15
CA PRO A 837 -8.39 -30.09 -2.92
C PRO A 837 -8.44 -31.36 -2.03
N PHE A 838 -7.87 -31.28 -0.83
CA PHE A 838 -7.92 -32.38 0.12
C PHE A 838 -9.34 -32.63 0.62
N TYR A 839 -10.07 -31.60 1.03
CA TYR A 839 -11.44 -31.74 1.48
C TYR A 839 -12.39 -32.15 0.35
N GLN A 840 -12.20 -31.65 -0.87
CA GLN A 840 -12.94 -32.10 -2.04
C GLN A 840 -12.73 -33.59 -2.32
N ALA A 841 -11.48 -34.04 -2.25
CA ALA A 841 -11.17 -35.47 -2.44
C ALA A 841 -11.82 -36.36 -1.38
N LEU A 842 -11.83 -35.90 -0.12
CA LEU A 842 -12.55 -36.59 0.95
C LEU A 842 -14.06 -36.65 0.67
N CYS A 843 -14.68 -35.55 0.23
CA CYS A 843 -16.10 -35.51 -0.13
C CYS A 843 -16.41 -36.45 -1.30
N TYR A 844 -15.59 -36.49 -2.33
CA TYR A 844 -15.75 -37.44 -3.43
C TYR A 844 -15.72 -38.92 -2.94
N ARG A 845 -14.89 -39.22 -1.94
CA ARG A 845 -14.86 -40.56 -1.33
C ARG A 845 -16.13 -40.84 -0.57
N GLU A 846 -16.61 -39.90 0.23
CA GLU A 846 -17.84 -40.01 1.02
C GLU A 846 -19.11 -40.15 0.16
N THR A 847 -19.12 -39.57 -1.04
CA THR A 847 -20.26 -39.60 -2.00
C THR A 847 -20.12 -40.70 -3.06
N GLY A 848 -19.20 -41.65 -2.90
CA GLY A 848 -19.08 -42.82 -3.80
C GLY A 848 -18.34 -42.54 -5.11
N MET A 849 -17.59 -41.45 -5.20
CA MET A 849 -16.78 -41.09 -6.36
C MET A 849 -15.27 -41.07 -6.06
N PRO A 850 -14.69 -42.12 -5.41
CA PRO A 850 -13.29 -42.10 -4.94
C PRO A 850 -12.29 -41.81 -6.07
N PHE A 851 -12.57 -42.27 -7.28
CA PHE A 851 -11.69 -42.04 -8.45
C PHE A 851 -11.43 -40.54 -8.73
N LYS A 852 -12.44 -39.66 -8.58
CA LYS A 852 -12.27 -38.22 -8.74
C LYS A 852 -11.33 -37.65 -7.68
N GLY A 853 -11.48 -38.11 -6.44
CA GLY A 853 -10.63 -37.70 -5.32
C GLY A 853 -9.19 -38.15 -5.53
N ASP A 854 -8.98 -39.41 -5.98
CA ASP A 854 -7.65 -39.97 -6.25
C ASP A 854 -6.93 -39.20 -7.36
N MET A 855 -7.63 -38.87 -8.46
CA MET A 855 -7.07 -38.06 -9.53
C MET A 855 -6.65 -36.67 -9.04
N LEU A 856 -7.52 -36.00 -8.27
CA LEU A 856 -7.27 -34.65 -7.74
C LEU A 856 -6.03 -34.64 -6.83
N ILE A 857 -5.95 -35.58 -5.89
CA ILE A 857 -4.82 -35.63 -4.95
C ILE A 857 -3.53 -36.04 -5.64
N ASN A 858 -3.54 -36.97 -6.58
CA ASN A 858 -2.34 -37.37 -7.32
C ASN A 858 -1.77 -36.19 -8.15
N TYR A 859 -2.64 -35.41 -8.77
CA TYR A 859 -2.23 -34.19 -9.47
C TYR A 859 -1.59 -33.17 -8.51
N LYS A 860 -2.27 -32.87 -7.40
CA LYS A 860 -1.79 -31.91 -6.39
C LYS A 860 -0.53 -32.37 -5.67
N LEU A 861 -0.38 -33.67 -5.45
CA LEU A 861 0.81 -34.24 -4.82
C LEU A 861 2.08 -33.94 -5.66
N GLN A 862 1.97 -34.02 -6.97
CA GLN A 862 3.09 -33.66 -7.87
C GLN A 862 3.37 -32.18 -7.82
N ASP A 863 2.33 -31.37 -7.93
CA ASP A 863 2.41 -29.90 -7.87
C ASP A 863 3.06 -29.42 -6.56
N TRP A 864 2.61 -29.95 -5.40
CA TRP A 864 3.16 -29.57 -4.10
C TRP A 864 4.60 -30.05 -3.86
N LYS A 865 5.01 -31.20 -4.43
CA LYS A 865 6.41 -31.64 -4.42
C LYS A 865 7.32 -30.72 -5.22
N GLU A 866 6.83 -30.21 -6.32
CA GLU A 866 7.55 -29.24 -7.15
C GLU A 866 7.67 -27.89 -6.43
N GLY A 867 6.56 -27.39 -5.87
CA GLY A 867 6.52 -26.14 -5.13
C GLY A 867 7.48 -26.10 -3.93
N MET A 868 7.70 -27.25 -3.26
CA MET A 868 8.69 -27.34 -2.18
C MET A 868 10.13 -27.09 -2.63
N LYS A 869 10.44 -27.29 -3.91
CA LYS A 869 11.79 -27.14 -4.48
C LYS A 869 12.08 -25.74 -5.02
N THR A 870 11.04 -24.96 -5.26
CA THR A 870 11.18 -23.63 -5.87
C THR A 870 11.59 -22.59 -4.83
N ILE A 871 12.38 -21.60 -5.24
CA ILE A 871 12.74 -20.44 -4.44
C ILE A 871 11.98 -19.25 -5.05
N ASP A 872 10.67 -19.18 -4.82
CA ASP A 872 9.90 -18.05 -5.32
C ASP A 872 9.78 -16.98 -4.24
N ALA A 873 9.90 -15.74 -4.66
CA ALA A 873 9.39 -14.64 -3.88
C ALA A 873 7.88 -14.85 -3.75
N GLY A 874 7.35 -14.84 -2.56
CA GLY A 874 5.92 -14.98 -2.35
C GLY A 874 5.14 -13.87 -3.07
N TYR A 875 3.83 -13.97 -3.04
CA TYR A 875 2.94 -12.94 -3.54
C TYR A 875 3.07 -11.64 -2.72
N PHE A 876 3.01 -10.50 -3.39
CA PHE A 876 3.05 -9.18 -2.75
C PHE A 876 1.68 -8.80 -2.18
N ALA A 877 1.64 -8.50 -0.88
CA ALA A 877 0.46 -7.90 -0.26
C ALA A 877 0.48 -6.38 -0.46
N THR A 878 -0.69 -5.79 -0.69
CA THR A 878 -0.83 -4.32 -0.77
C THR A 878 -0.65 -3.64 0.56
N THR A 879 -1.00 -4.34 1.65
CA THR A 879 -0.84 -3.84 3.01
C THR A 879 0.27 -4.64 3.68
N PRO A 880 1.46 -4.06 3.84
CA PRO A 880 2.55 -4.76 4.51
C PRO A 880 2.23 -4.90 6.00
N PHE A 881 2.22 -6.13 6.48
CA PHE A 881 2.19 -6.41 7.92
C PHE A 881 3.58 -6.23 8.48
N PHE A 882 3.76 -5.25 9.35
CA PHE A 882 5.00 -5.05 10.07
C PHE A 882 5.03 -5.92 11.33
N ILE A 883 5.30 -7.20 11.14
CA ILE A 883 5.73 -8.04 12.25
C ILE A 883 7.23 -7.87 12.37
N SER A 884 7.67 -7.38 13.52
CA SER A 884 9.10 -7.13 13.77
C SER A 884 9.95 -8.40 13.66
N PHE A 885 9.37 -9.54 14.04
CA PHE A 885 10.02 -10.86 14.01
C PHE A 885 9.62 -11.62 12.76
N CYS A 886 10.48 -11.62 11.76
CA CYS A 886 10.19 -12.21 10.45
C CYS A 886 10.81 -13.60 10.31
N ASP A 887 9.98 -14.58 9.97
CA ASP A 887 10.48 -15.91 9.57
C ASP A 887 11.11 -15.85 8.18
N ARG A 888 12.14 -16.66 7.96
CA ARG A 888 12.75 -16.82 6.64
C ARG A 888 11.77 -17.44 5.66
N ALA A 889 11.72 -16.93 4.44
CA ALA A 889 10.85 -17.44 3.37
C ALA A 889 10.97 -18.96 3.16
N VAL A 890 12.18 -19.51 3.31
CA VAL A 890 12.42 -20.96 3.23
C VAL A 890 11.68 -21.74 4.33
N GLN A 891 11.60 -21.19 5.55
CA GLN A 891 10.88 -21.84 6.65
C GLN A 891 9.36 -21.82 6.42
N GLN A 892 8.83 -20.67 6.01
CA GLN A 892 7.40 -20.54 5.71
C GLN A 892 6.99 -21.51 4.60
N ARG A 893 7.79 -21.61 3.55
CA ARG A 893 7.56 -22.55 2.46
C ARG A 893 7.64 -24.00 2.92
N SER A 894 8.66 -24.33 3.71
CA SER A 894 8.79 -25.69 4.26
C SER A 894 7.57 -26.07 5.07
N ALA A 895 7.07 -25.18 5.94
CA ALA A 895 5.85 -25.39 6.72
C ALA A 895 4.64 -25.63 5.80
N TYR A 896 4.42 -24.73 4.85
CA TYR A 896 3.28 -24.72 3.93
C TYR A 896 3.20 -26.01 3.09
N TYR A 897 4.25 -26.33 2.34
CA TYR A 897 4.22 -27.50 1.47
C TYR A 897 4.31 -28.82 2.25
N SER A 898 5.02 -28.84 3.39
CA SER A 898 5.03 -30.04 4.24
C SER A 898 3.64 -30.35 4.78
N TYR A 899 2.90 -29.32 5.19
CA TYR A 899 1.53 -29.47 5.64
C TYR A 899 0.63 -30.05 4.53
N LEU A 900 0.66 -29.50 3.34
CA LEU A 900 -0.14 -29.99 2.20
C LEU A 900 0.23 -31.41 1.79
N LEU A 901 1.52 -31.75 1.79
CA LEU A 901 2.00 -33.09 1.52
C LEU A 901 1.54 -34.09 2.60
N ALA A 902 1.52 -33.68 3.87
CA ALA A 902 0.99 -34.50 4.96
C ALA A 902 -0.49 -34.86 4.74
N LEU A 903 -1.32 -33.88 4.35
CA LEU A 903 -2.73 -34.09 4.01
C LEU A 903 -2.89 -35.04 2.81
N ALA A 904 -2.10 -34.86 1.75
CA ALA A 904 -2.15 -35.74 0.58
C ALA A 904 -1.78 -37.19 0.92
N TYR A 905 -0.71 -37.39 1.69
CA TYR A 905 -0.31 -38.75 2.10
C TYR A 905 -1.28 -39.39 3.10
N ARG A 906 -1.95 -38.59 3.93
CA ARG A 906 -3.07 -39.06 4.77
C ARG A 906 -4.21 -39.56 3.90
N TYR A 907 -4.59 -38.83 2.86
CA TYR A 907 -5.64 -39.26 1.93
C TYR A 907 -5.29 -40.57 1.21
N THR A 908 -4.02 -40.72 0.77
CA THR A 908 -3.58 -41.96 0.06
C THR A 908 -3.32 -43.14 1.00
N GLY A 909 -3.38 -42.94 2.31
CA GLY A 909 -3.15 -43.99 3.32
C GLY A 909 -1.67 -44.24 3.66
N ASP A 910 -0.72 -43.46 3.13
CA ASP A 910 0.67 -43.56 3.52
C ASP A 910 0.93 -42.79 4.84
N THR A 911 0.60 -43.48 5.92
CA THR A 911 0.68 -42.94 7.28
C THR A 911 2.10 -42.53 7.68
N LYS A 912 3.14 -43.24 7.16
CA LYS A 912 4.55 -42.94 7.47
C LYS A 912 4.98 -41.60 6.85
N LEU A 913 4.64 -41.36 5.59
CA LEU A 913 4.94 -40.10 4.93
C LEU A 913 4.07 -38.97 5.47
N ALA A 914 2.81 -39.22 5.76
CA ALA A 914 1.94 -38.25 6.39
C ALA A 914 2.52 -37.75 7.72
N GLN A 915 2.92 -38.70 8.60
CA GLN A 915 3.55 -38.36 9.89
C GLN A 915 4.86 -37.60 9.70
N LYS A 916 5.74 -38.06 8.79
CA LYS A 916 7.00 -37.36 8.50
C LYS A 916 6.79 -35.90 8.11
N TYR A 917 5.85 -35.65 7.20
CA TYR A 917 5.62 -34.30 6.67
C TYR A 917 4.88 -33.39 7.66
N ILE A 918 3.96 -33.92 8.47
CA ILE A 918 3.30 -33.09 9.49
C ILE A 918 4.29 -32.67 10.60
N GLU A 919 5.22 -33.55 11.00
CA GLU A 919 6.26 -33.20 11.96
C GLU A 919 7.24 -32.16 11.34
N GLN A 920 7.57 -32.30 10.07
CA GLN A 920 8.40 -31.30 9.38
C GLN A 920 7.69 -29.93 9.32
N ALA A 921 6.40 -29.90 9.06
CA ALA A 921 5.60 -28.70 9.08
C ALA A 921 5.58 -28.05 10.48
N ALA A 922 5.33 -28.85 11.51
CA ALA A 922 5.29 -28.39 12.91
C ALA A 922 6.65 -27.87 13.43
N VAL A 923 7.77 -28.43 12.96
CA VAL A 923 9.11 -27.89 13.28
C VAL A 923 9.36 -26.56 12.56
N SER A 924 8.87 -26.42 11.31
CA SER A 924 9.03 -25.22 10.52
C SER A 924 8.12 -24.06 10.98
N ASP A 925 6.91 -24.36 11.41
CA ASP A 925 5.97 -23.39 12.00
C ASP A 925 5.14 -24.02 13.14
N PRO A 926 5.67 -24.02 14.36
CA PRO A 926 4.97 -24.53 15.54
C PRO A 926 3.79 -23.64 15.98
N TYR A 927 3.66 -22.45 15.40
CA TYR A 927 2.63 -21.47 15.73
C TYR A 927 1.32 -21.67 14.95
N ALA A 928 1.37 -22.38 13.81
CA ALA A 928 0.22 -22.57 12.94
C ALA A 928 -0.84 -23.51 13.51
N LEU A 929 -2.10 -23.03 13.68
CA LEU A 929 -3.20 -23.80 14.27
C LEU A 929 -3.65 -25.00 13.43
N ASN A 930 -3.67 -24.86 12.12
CA ASN A 930 -4.03 -25.95 11.19
C ASN A 930 -3.00 -27.10 11.25
N ILE A 931 -1.70 -26.77 11.30
CA ILE A 931 -0.63 -27.76 11.49
C ILE A 931 -0.79 -28.43 12.86
N PHE A 932 -1.01 -27.64 13.91
CA PHE A 932 -1.27 -28.15 15.26
C PHE A 932 -2.45 -29.11 15.29
N ALA A 933 -3.59 -28.72 14.72
CA ALA A 933 -4.78 -29.56 14.67
C ALA A 933 -4.51 -30.89 13.95
N GLU A 934 -3.89 -30.86 12.79
CA GLU A 934 -3.62 -32.07 12.01
C GLU A 934 -2.55 -32.99 12.63
N ARG A 935 -1.65 -32.43 13.43
CA ARG A 935 -0.69 -33.22 14.22
C ARG A 935 -1.36 -33.94 15.39
N GLN A 936 -2.42 -33.35 15.98
CA GLN A 936 -3.09 -33.87 17.15
C GLN A 936 -4.14 -34.95 16.80
N PHE A 937 -4.76 -34.86 15.62
CA PHE A 937 -5.87 -35.70 15.17
C PHE A 937 -5.53 -36.55 13.96
#